data_b35fea9b7494bbbc30904b7d35cefc0d
#
_entry.id   b35fea9b7494bbbc30904b7d35cefc0d
#
_cell.length_a   1.000
_cell.length_b   1.000
_cell.length_c   1.000
_cell.angle_alpha   90.00
_cell.angle_beta   90.00
_cell.angle_gamma   90.00
#
_symmetry.space_group_name_H-M   'P 1'
#
loop_
_entity.id
_entity.type
_entity.pdbx_description
1 polymer ?
#
loop_
_entity_poly.entity_id
_entity_poly.type
_entity_poly.pdbx_seq_one_letter_code
_entity_poly.pdbx_strand_id
1 'polypeptide(L)'
;MKKTITFLLLAFFSQMSAQQCWQSISPGDKHTAAIGNNGTLWTWGWNDEWQLGSGTSVTWAPLPIQIGIATNWQTVSSGSSHTVAKKADGTIWAWGSNDLGQLGDGTNVYRNTPTQIGTDTNWSSVSAGNSHSVGIKTNGTLWTWGENYSGELGIGSNIDSNEPVQVGSATNWQSVVAGYGYTVAIKTNGTLWAWGLNDYGALGDGTTTDRDTPVQIGTATNWQSISAGGLHTIAKKTNGTIWTWGYNSSGQLGNGTNNNVSIPTQIGTATNWLTIATGISHTLAIKTNGTLWAWGNNTDSQLGDGTTINRTAPTQIGTRTDWQGIDGGTKVTLATSNEGELWATGDNSDSQFGNNGLEDANTFTSVLCPASIYIPAMCWKSVTKGNEYTVAIKTDNSLWAWGNNNYGQLGDGSNIYKLLPLQIGTSGSWQNVSAGENHTVAVKTDGSLWAWGYNNYGQLGDGTTATFRNTPTRIGTASNWKTVTAGESFVLAIKTDGTLWGWGRNNYNQLGNGTFFDQNIPTQIGTASDWKSIEAGQYFTLAIKTNGSLWAWGRNNRGQLGDSSNTNRDEPVQVGSDTNWESIAAGYDFSFSIKTNGTMWSWGYGEEGRLGSGSSTVNIPLQVGTDSNWKFVACGYSHSMAIKTTGTLWSWGTNGSYQLGFGTSGGYFSFPFQVGTATNWRTAAAGFLDSAMVKTENSIWAAGHNDTGQAGVGSFETVRILTALDCYTSVLGVSNFDVSDDNQMKLYPNPVVDVLSIAFDREINTVSLYNLLGQEIMFKTINAKEGNIDISQLSEGTYIVKVTVGKEIKTLKVIKR
;
A
#
# COMPACT_ATOMS: atom_id res chain seq x y z
N MET A 1 -51.79 39.93 3.00
CA MET A 1 -50.85 39.41 4.02
C MET A 1 -50.05 38.28 3.43
N LYS A 2 -48.84 38.57 2.94
CA LYS A 2 -47.89 37.55 2.41
C LYS A 2 -46.97 37.20 3.57
N LYS A 3 -46.97 35.92 4.01
CA LYS A 3 -46.02 35.38 4.95
C LYS A 3 -44.78 34.93 4.20
N THR A 4 -43.69 35.59 4.41
CA THR A 4 -42.34 35.22 3.96
C THR A 4 -41.82 34.17 4.94
N ILE A 5 -41.54 32.93 4.48
CA ILE A 5 -40.86 31.88 5.24
C ILE A 5 -39.40 32.00 4.89
N THR A 6 -38.58 32.41 5.85
CA THR A 6 -37.12 32.45 5.77
C THR A 6 -36.60 31.05 6.13
N PHE A 7 -36.05 30.32 5.13
CA PHE A 7 -35.29 29.10 5.38
C PHE A 7 -33.90 29.48 5.89
N LEU A 8 -33.60 29.16 7.15
CA LEU A 8 -32.26 29.17 7.68
C LEU A 8 -31.57 27.90 7.21
N LEU A 9 -30.66 28.01 6.24
CA LEU A 9 -29.69 26.94 5.93
C LEU A 9 -28.61 26.97 7.02
N LEU A 10 -28.69 26.04 7.96
CA LEU A 10 -27.56 25.69 8.82
C LEU A 10 -26.57 24.88 7.98
N ALA A 11 -25.53 25.55 7.51
CA ALA A 11 -24.36 24.88 6.95
C ALA A 11 -23.60 24.19 8.10
N PHE A 12 -23.77 22.89 8.25
CA PHE A 12 -22.85 22.06 9.00
C PHE A 12 -21.52 22.03 8.24
N PHE A 13 -20.58 22.88 8.60
CA PHE A 13 -19.17 22.63 8.34
C PHE A 13 -18.77 21.49 9.28
N SER A 14 -18.80 20.24 8.80
CA SER A 14 -18.00 19.20 9.39
C SER A 14 -16.53 19.59 9.13
N GLN A 15 -15.83 20.06 10.15
CA GLN A 15 -14.37 20.03 10.16
C GLN A 15 -14.00 18.55 9.94
N MET A 16 -13.48 18.22 8.77
CA MET A 16 -12.73 16.99 8.59
C MET A 16 -11.47 17.17 9.44
N SER A 17 -11.51 16.70 10.69
CA SER A 17 -10.29 16.45 11.45
C SER A 17 -9.48 15.46 10.65
N ALA A 18 -8.21 15.77 10.37
CA ALA A 18 -7.26 14.83 9.82
C ALA A 18 -7.33 13.56 10.69
N GLN A 19 -7.55 12.42 10.08
CA GLN A 19 -7.78 11.18 10.81
C GLN A 19 -6.44 10.73 11.36
N GLN A 20 -6.27 10.75 12.68
CA GLN A 20 -5.09 10.20 13.34
C GLN A 20 -4.91 8.75 12.93
N CYS A 21 -3.77 8.42 12.31
CA CYS A 21 -3.49 7.08 11.83
C CYS A 21 -2.87 6.18 12.88
N TRP A 22 -1.96 6.72 13.67
CA TRP A 22 -1.11 5.95 14.56
C TRP A 22 -1.31 6.33 16.02
N GLN A 23 -1.51 5.31 16.86
CA GLN A 23 -1.58 5.44 18.31
C GLN A 23 -0.17 5.35 18.95
N SER A 24 0.66 4.42 18.43
CA SER A 24 2.04 4.24 18.86
C SER A 24 2.89 3.73 17.72
N ILE A 25 4.17 4.05 17.78
CA ILE A 25 5.21 3.66 16.83
C ILE A 25 6.40 3.11 17.63
N SER A 26 7.12 2.14 17.06
CA SER A 26 8.34 1.61 17.64
C SER A 26 9.30 1.14 16.55
N PRO A 27 10.33 1.93 16.21
CA PRO A 27 11.40 1.50 15.32
C PRO A 27 12.40 0.60 16.06
N GLY A 28 12.75 -0.53 15.45
CA GLY A 28 13.82 -1.41 15.87
C GLY A 28 15.15 -1.08 15.16
N ASP A 29 15.98 -2.10 14.89
CA ASP A 29 17.22 -1.92 14.14
C ASP A 29 16.92 -1.62 12.66
N LYS A 30 16.17 -2.50 11.98
CA LYS A 30 15.90 -2.45 10.56
C LYS A 30 14.40 -2.60 10.23
N HIS A 31 13.54 -2.67 11.23
CA HIS A 31 12.11 -2.80 11.07
C HIS A 31 11.39 -1.80 11.97
N THR A 32 10.14 -1.56 11.64
CA THR A 32 9.25 -0.71 12.44
C THR A 32 7.97 -1.46 12.73
N ALA A 33 7.47 -1.32 13.95
CA ALA A 33 6.14 -1.76 14.34
C ALA A 33 5.30 -0.58 14.83
N ALA A 34 3.99 -0.62 14.60
CA ALA A 34 3.09 0.44 14.99
C ALA A 34 1.67 -0.08 15.33
N ILE A 35 0.97 0.65 16.19
CA ILE A 35 -0.44 0.40 16.46
C ILE A 35 -1.26 1.52 15.84
N GLY A 36 -2.24 1.15 15.02
CA GLY A 36 -3.22 2.08 14.46
C GLY A 36 -4.22 2.56 15.52
N ASN A 37 -4.85 3.71 15.32
CA ASN A 37 -5.86 4.26 16.23
C ASN A 37 -7.10 3.36 16.42
N ASN A 38 -7.30 2.42 15.49
CA ASN A 38 -8.34 1.40 15.59
C ASN A 38 -7.88 0.13 16.32
N GLY A 39 -6.68 0.14 16.94
CA GLY A 39 -6.11 -0.99 17.66
C GLY A 39 -5.54 -2.09 16.77
N THR A 40 -5.33 -1.86 15.49
CA THR A 40 -4.67 -2.81 14.57
C THR A 40 -3.16 -2.73 14.68
N LEU A 41 -2.47 -3.86 14.47
CA LEU A 41 -1.01 -3.96 14.48
C LEU A 41 -0.47 -3.91 13.04
N TRP A 42 0.62 -3.16 12.85
CA TRP A 42 1.29 -2.95 11.57
C TRP A 42 2.79 -3.09 11.71
N THR A 43 3.47 -3.64 10.71
CA THR A 43 4.93 -3.75 10.68
C THR A 43 5.45 -3.50 9.26
N TRP A 44 6.71 -3.04 9.14
CA TRP A 44 7.40 -2.84 7.87
C TRP A 44 8.92 -2.80 8.05
N GLY A 45 9.68 -2.81 6.95
CA GLY A 45 11.12 -2.89 6.92
C GLY A 45 11.62 -4.31 6.73
N TRP A 46 12.78 -4.64 7.28
CA TRP A 46 13.50 -5.91 7.15
C TRP A 46 12.82 -7.08 7.89
N ASN A 47 12.93 -8.32 7.37
CA ASN A 47 12.22 -9.49 7.89
C ASN A 47 13.00 -10.83 7.83
N ASP A 48 14.31 -10.83 7.65
CA ASP A 48 15.07 -12.10 7.57
C ASP A 48 14.98 -12.96 8.83
N GLU A 49 14.79 -12.32 9.99
CA GLU A 49 14.60 -12.97 11.29
C GLU A 49 13.11 -13.05 11.69
N TRP A 50 12.20 -12.86 10.74
CA TRP A 50 10.74 -12.87 10.90
C TRP A 50 10.19 -11.80 11.87
N GLN A 51 10.94 -10.74 12.10
CA GLN A 51 10.60 -9.65 13.03
C GLN A 51 9.34 -8.86 12.63
N LEU A 52 8.85 -8.97 11.38
CA LEU A 52 7.58 -8.40 10.97
C LEU A 52 6.36 -9.20 11.44
N GLY A 53 6.49 -10.50 11.71
CA GLY A 53 5.38 -11.34 12.17
C GLY A 53 4.30 -11.59 11.11
N SER A 54 4.63 -11.43 9.83
CA SER A 54 3.68 -11.52 8.71
C SER A 54 3.23 -12.94 8.37
N GLY A 55 3.89 -13.97 8.92
CA GLY A 55 3.66 -15.38 8.57
C GLY A 55 4.17 -15.77 7.18
N THR A 56 4.85 -14.86 6.49
CA THR A 56 5.37 -15.06 5.13
C THR A 56 6.90 -15.09 5.13
N SER A 57 7.50 -15.68 4.10
CA SER A 57 8.94 -15.67 3.85
C SER A 57 9.42 -14.41 3.11
N VAL A 58 8.64 -13.33 3.14
CA VAL A 58 9.04 -12.05 2.56
C VAL A 58 10.19 -11.49 3.40
N THR A 59 11.34 -11.20 2.78
CA THR A 59 12.54 -10.73 3.47
C THR A 59 12.48 -9.27 3.87
N TRP A 60 11.55 -8.49 3.35
CA TRP A 60 11.34 -7.08 3.68
C TRP A 60 9.99 -6.56 3.19
N ALA A 61 9.46 -5.52 3.85
CA ALA A 61 8.20 -4.87 3.48
C ALA A 61 8.42 -3.35 3.39
N PRO A 62 8.34 -2.75 2.17
CA PRO A 62 8.60 -1.31 1.99
C PRO A 62 7.43 -0.43 2.41
N LEU A 63 6.27 -1.01 2.66
CA LEU A 63 5.06 -0.34 3.15
C LEU A 63 4.56 -1.03 4.42
N PRO A 64 3.85 -0.31 5.31
CA PRO A 64 3.21 -0.92 6.45
C PRO A 64 2.27 -2.05 6.04
N ILE A 65 2.48 -3.25 6.59
CA ILE A 65 1.62 -4.42 6.43
C ILE A 65 0.85 -4.67 7.73
N GLN A 66 -0.45 -4.90 7.62
CA GLN A 66 -1.26 -5.24 8.79
C GLN A 66 -1.02 -6.68 9.23
N ILE A 67 -0.77 -6.87 10.53
CA ILE A 67 -0.51 -8.17 11.13
C ILE A 67 -1.77 -8.74 11.75
N GLY A 68 -2.35 -9.70 11.05
CA GLY A 68 -3.63 -10.30 11.45
C GLY A 68 -4.80 -9.33 11.38
N ILE A 69 -5.93 -9.71 11.99
CA ILE A 69 -7.20 -8.96 11.95
C ILE A 69 -7.61 -8.41 13.33
N ALA A 70 -6.79 -8.64 14.37
CA ALA A 70 -7.12 -8.19 15.71
C ALA A 70 -7.09 -6.66 15.80
N THR A 71 -8.03 -6.08 16.53
CA THR A 71 -8.22 -4.64 16.73
C THR A 71 -8.10 -4.23 18.21
N ASN A 72 -7.45 -5.07 19.01
CA ASN A 72 -7.28 -4.86 20.43
C ASN A 72 -5.80 -4.75 20.87
N TRP A 73 -4.89 -4.49 19.94
CA TRP A 73 -3.52 -4.18 20.26
C TRP A 73 -3.41 -2.83 20.95
N GLN A 74 -2.60 -2.74 22.02
CA GLN A 74 -2.49 -1.56 22.84
C GLN A 74 -1.10 -0.93 22.82
N THR A 75 -0.05 -1.75 22.89
CA THR A 75 1.35 -1.29 22.81
C THR A 75 2.18 -2.29 22.01
N VAL A 76 3.23 -1.78 21.37
CA VAL A 76 4.23 -2.58 20.67
C VAL A 76 5.61 -2.01 21.00
N SER A 77 6.62 -2.87 21.06
CA SER A 77 8.03 -2.50 21.23
C SER A 77 8.88 -3.39 20.33
N SER A 78 9.70 -2.76 19.50
CA SER A 78 10.63 -3.43 18.58
C SER A 78 12.01 -3.49 19.21
N GLY A 79 12.60 -4.69 19.26
CA GLY A 79 14.00 -4.91 19.58
C GLY A 79 14.89 -4.84 18.33
N SER A 80 16.08 -5.44 18.38
CA SER A 80 16.95 -5.52 17.19
C SER A 80 16.31 -6.37 16.10
N SER A 81 15.96 -7.61 16.41
CA SER A 81 15.41 -8.61 15.47
C SER A 81 14.17 -9.33 16.01
N HIS A 82 13.53 -8.81 17.04
CA HIS A 82 12.29 -9.35 17.60
C HIS A 82 11.33 -8.23 17.94
N THR A 83 10.07 -8.58 18.09
CA THR A 83 9.01 -7.63 18.45
C THR A 83 8.17 -8.21 19.57
N VAL A 84 7.83 -7.39 20.57
CA VAL A 84 6.88 -7.74 21.63
C VAL A 84 5.70 -6.77 21.62
N ALA A 85 4.52 -7.28 21.89
CA ALA A 85 3.30 -6.46 21.90
C ALA A 85 2.32 -6.89 22.99
N LYS A 86 1.50 -5.95 23.46
CA LYS A 86 0.46 -6.21 24.44
C LYS A 86 -0.91 -5.90 23.87
N LYS A 87 -1.88 -6.76 24.17
CA LYS A 87 -3.30 -6.52 23.89
C LYS A 87 -4.03 -5.88 25.06
N ALA A 88 -5.19 -5.29 24.79
CA ALA A 88 -6.05 -4.66 25.79
C ALA A 88 -6.59 -5.63 26.85
N ASP A 89 -6.65 -6.94 26.54
CA ASP A 89 -7.00 -8.02 27.46
C ASP A 89 -5.88 -8.38 28.45
N GLY A 90 -4.74 -7.69 28.38
CA GLY A 90 -3.59 -7.89 29.26
C GLY A 90 -2.69 -9.06 28.87
N THR A 91 -2.91 -9.70 27.71
CA THR A 91 -1.99 -10.71 27.17
C THR A 91 -0.80 -10.08 26.48
N ILE A 92 0.37 -10.76 26.48
CA ILE A 92 1.56 -10.37 25.71
C ILE A 92 1.85 -11.38 24.61
N TRP A 93 2.45 -10.89 23.54
CA TRP A 93 2.73 -11.61 22.33
C TRP A 93 4.13 -11.25 21.83
N ALA A 94 4.86 -12.20 21.24
CA ALA A 94 6.18 -11.95 20.68
C ALA A 94 6.41 -12.73 19.38
N TRP A 95 7.33 -12.23 18.54
CA TRP A 95 7.72 -12.86 17.28
C TRP A 95 9.08 -12.33 16.81
N GLY A 96 9.68 -13.00 15.81
CA GLY A 96 11.01 -12.70 15.29
C GLY A 96 12.05 -13.68 15.80
N SER A 97 13.29 -13.18 15.95
CA SER A 97 14.44 -13.93 16.45
C SER A 97 14.24 -14.45 17.89
N ASN A 98 14.73 -15.66 18.18
CA ASN A 98 14.57 -16.31 19.48
C ASN A 98 15.77 -17.18 19.91
N ASP A 99 16.94 -17.03 19.30
CA ASP A 99 18.13 -17.84 19.64
C ASP A 99 18.51 -17.78 21.11
N LEU A 100 18.28 -16.63 21.75
CA LEU A 100 18.61 -16.34 23.14
C LEU A 100 17.38 -16.39 24.07
N GLY A 101 16.21 -16.85 23.55
CA GLY A 101 14.97 -16.93 24.32
C GLY A 101 14.23 -15.60 24.48
N GLN A 102 14.55 -14.58 23.67
CA GLN A 102 14.01 -13.22 23.79
C GLN A 102 12.50 -13.12 23.52
N LEU A 103 11.85 -14.13 22.97
CA LEU A 103 10.40 -14.19 22.83
C LEU A 103 9.70 -14.62 24.13
N GLY A 104 10.37 -15.43 24.98
CA GLY A 104 9.81 -15.88 26.26
C GLY A 104 8.74 -16.98 26.15
N ASP A 105 8.69 -17.74 25.04
CA ASP A 105 7.69 -18.78 24.78
C ASP A 105 8.09 -20.18 25.26
N GLY A 106 9.15 -20.30 26.05
CA GLY A 106 9.72 -21.55 26.55
C GLY A 106 10.60 -22.28 25.54
N THR A 107 10.89 -21.67 24.41
CA THR A 107 11.73 -22.24 23.36
C THR A 107 12.81 -21.27 22.89
N ASN A 108 13.73 -21.75 22.04
CA ASN A 108 14.68 -20.92 21.31
C ASN A 108 14.40 -20.99 19.80
N VAL A 109 13.12 -21.10 19.42
CA VAL A 109 12.68 -21.21 18.03
C VAL A 109 12.05 -19.89 17.58
N TYR A 110 12.49 -19.37 16.45
CA TYR A 110 11.96 -18.17 15.82
C TYR A 110 10.46 -18.30 15.54
N ARG A 111 9.74 -17.20 15.64
CA ARG A 111 8.30 -17.12 15.32
C ARG A 111 8.05 -16.16 14.18
N ASN A 112 7.48 -16.65 13.09
CA ASN A 112 7.13 -15.82 11.93
C ASN A 112 5.75 -15.14 12.05
N THR A 113 5.01 -15.40 13.13
CA THR A 113 3.72 -14.79 13.47
C THR A 113 3.66 -14.47 14.95
N PRO A 114 2.88 -13.45 15.36
CA PRO A 114 2.64 -13.17 16.78
C PRO A 114 2.22 -14.43 17.54
N THR A 115 3.01 -14.81 18.53
CA THR A 115 2.81 -15.96 19.41
C THR A 115 2.53 -15.47 20.83
N GLN A 116 1.46 -15.94 21.45
CA GLN A 116 1.13 -15.55 22.83
C GLN A 116 2.15 -16.13 23.81
N ILE A 117 2.61 -15.30 24.76
CA ILE A 117 3.59 -15.67 25.77
C ILE A 117 2.87 -15.99 27.08
N GLY A 118 2.92 -17.28 27.44
CA GLY A 118 2.19 -17.79 28.61
C GLY A 118 0.67 -17.62 28.51
N THR A 119 -0.01 -17.70 29.65
CA THR A 119 -1.48 -17.59 29.76
C THR A 119 -1.92 -16.39 30.60
N ASP A 120 -0.98 -15.61 31.10
CA ASP A 120 -1.26 -14.46 31.97
C ASP A 120 -1.99 -13.34 31.20
N THR A 121 -2.98 -12.73 31.87
CA THR A 121 -3.80 -11.64 31.33
C THR A 121 -3.67 -10.36 32.14
N ASN A 122 -2.59 -10.23 32.92
CA ASN A 122 -2.37 -9.13 33.85
C ASN A 122 -1.09 -8.33 33.55
N TRP A 123 -0.60 -8.35 32.33
CA TRP A 123 0.52 -7.50 31.93
C TRP A 123 0.11 -6.04 31.79
N SER A 124 0.88 -5.14 32.42
CA SER A 124 0.70 -3.69 32.35
C SER A 124 1.51 -3.07 31.22
N SER A 125 2.78 -3.46 31.06
CA SER A 125 3.69 -2.95 30.02
C SER A 125 4.72 -4.01 29.63
N VAL A 126 5.27 -3.86 28.40
CA VAL A 126 6.40 -4.64 27.87
C VAL A 126 7.35 -3.71 27.13
N SER A 127 8.64 -4.07 27.09
CA SER A 127 9.68 -3.39 26.31
C SER A 127 10.68 -4.43 25.79
N ALA A 128 11.09 -4.26 24.52
CA ALA A 128 12.13 -5.03 23.86
C ALA A 128 13.45 -4.25 23.90
N GLY A 129 14.54 -4.91 24.26
CA GLY A 129 15.91 -4.43 24.08
C GLY A 129 16.56 -5.02 22.84
N ASN A 130 17.89 -5.10 22.81
CA ASN A 130 18.60 -5.73 21.73
C ASN A 130 18.19 -7.20 21.56
N SER A 131 18.40 -8.01 22.57
CA SER A 131 18.14 -9.46 22.59
C SER A 131 17.48 -9.93 23.90
N HIS A 132 16.92 -9.02 24.68
CA HIS A 132 16.15 -9.36 25.89
C HIS A 132 14.84 -8.57 25.91
N SER A 133 13.91 -9.03 26.71
CA SER A 133 12.59 -8.45 26.88
C SER A 133 12.25 -8.28 28.34
N VAL A 134 11.50 -7.25 28.65
CA VAL A 134 11.10 -6.92 30.04
C VAL A 134 9.62 -6.56 30.09
N GLY A 135 8.98 -6.82 31.22
CA GLY A 135 7.58 -6.46 31.40
C GLY A 135 7.18 -6.27 32.87
N ILE A 136 6.15 -5.47 33.10
CA ILE A 136 5.56 -5.26 34.43
C ILE A 136 4.13 -5.78 34.41
N LYS A 137 3.76 -6.54 35.44
CA LYS A 137 2.37 -6.96 35.66
C LYS A 137 1.58 -5.93 36.45
N THR A 138 0.27 -5.95 36.40
CA THR A 138 -0.64 -5.00 37.07
C THR A 138 -0.51 -5.00 38.60
N ASN A 139 0.05 -6.07 39.16
CA ASN A 139 0.40 -6.15 40.60
C ASN A 139 1.74 -5.49 40.93
N GLY A 140 2.41 -4.82 39.98
CA GLY A 140 3.68 -4.13 40.16
C GLY A 140 4.91 -5.02 40.18
N THR A 141 4.82 -6.31 39.87
CA THR A 141 5.98 -7.20 39.73
C THR A 141 6.66 -7.02 38.39
N LEU A 142 8.00 -7.09 38.37
CA LEU A 142 8.84 -6.98 37.16
C LEU A 142 9.31 -8.36 36.72
N TRP A 143 9.33 -8.61 35.41
CA TRP A 143 9.70 -9.86 34.77
C TRP A 143 10.62 -9.59 33.58
N THR A 144 11.61 -10.47 33.36
CA THR A 144 12.62 -10.33 32.31
C THR A 144 12.89 -11.70 31.67
N TRP A 145 13.30 -11.70 30.39
CA TRP A 145 13.65 -12.91 29.65
C TRP A 145 14.52 -12.57 28.42
N GLY A 146 15.18 -13.56 27.84
CA GLY A 146 16.10 -13.43 26.71
C GLY A 146 17.56 -13.52 27.16
N GLU A 147 18.43 -12.82 26.44
CA GLU A 147 19.87 -12.71 26.69
C GLU A 147 20.17 -12.20 28.11
N ASN A 148 21.23 -12.74 28.73
CA ASN A 148 21.65 -12.36 30.10
C ASN A 148 23.18 -12.35 30.28
N TYR A 149 23.96 -12.21 29.22
CA TYR A 149 25.41 -12.26 29.27
C TYR A 149 26.03 -11.25 30.25
N SER A 150 25.49 -10.05 30.30
CA SER A 150 25.94 -8.95 31.17
C SER A 150 25.08 -8.77 32.44
N GLY A 151 24.15 -9.70 32.69
CA GLY A 151 23.23 -9.60 33.83
C GLY A 151 21.99 -8.72 33.56
N GLU A 152 21.64 -8.45 32.30
CA GLU A 152 20.55 -7.58 31.86
C GLU A 152 19.17 -8.06 32.32
N LEU A 153 19.00 -9.32 32.69
CA LEU A 153 17.78 -9.83 33.31
C LEU A 153 17.65 -9.44 34.79
N GLY A 154 18.75 -9.10 35.48
CA GLY A 154 18.71 -8.66 36.87
C GLY A 154 18.32 -9.72 37.91
N ILE A 155 18.53 -10.99 37.60
CA ILE A 155 18.09 -12.14 38.41
C ILE A 155 19.21 -12.75 39.28
N GLY A 156 20.39 -12.09 39.32
CA GLY A 156 21.54 -12.52 40.10
C GLY A 156 22.32 -13.68 39.43
N SER A 157 22.21 -13.84 38.14
CA SER A 157 22.98 -14.75 37.31
C SER A 157 23.18 -14.15 35.93
N ASN A 158 24.09 -14.75 35.12
CA ASN A 158 24.37 -14.40 33.75
C ASN A 158 23.90 -15.51 32.78
N ILE A 159 22.82 -16.21 33.12
CA ILE A 159 22.25 -17.30 32.33
C ILE A 159 20.98 -16.76 31.63
N ASP A 160 20.90 -16.96 30.32
CA ASP A 160 19.73 -16.60 29.51
C ASP A 160 18.48 -17.32 30.00
N SER A 161 17.33 -16.72 29.75
CA SER A 161 16.03 -17.33 30.04
C SER A 161 15.10 -17.26 28.84
N ASN A 162 14.56 -18.40 28.41
CA ASN A 162 13.56 -18.47 27.34
C ASN A 162 12.11 -18.41 27.87
N GLU A 163 11.92 -18.13 29.17
CA GLU A 163 10.61 -17.85 29.78
C GLU A 163 10.71 -16.62 30.66
N PRO A 164 9.62 -15.85 30.88
CA PRO A 164 9.61 -14.74 31.80
C PRO A 164 9.98 -15.14 33.23
N VAL A 165 11.04 -14.55 33.78
CA VAL A 165 11.52 -14.74 35.16
C VAL A 165 11.28 -13.48 35.98
N GLN A 166 10.74 -13.61 37.22
CA GLN A 166 10.48 -12.47 38.09
C GLN A 166 11.77 -11.91 38.69
N VAL A 167 11.95 -10.59 38.61
CA VAL A 167 13.10 -9.89 39.19
C VAL A 167 12.82 -9.57 40.68
N GLY A 168 13.44 -10.34 41.56
CA GLY A 168 13.25 -10.19 43.02
C GLY A 168 11.80 -10.30 43.48
N SER A 169 11.47 -9.74 44.65
CA SER A 169 10.13 -9.80 45.23
C SER A 169 9.38 -8.46 45.29
N ALA A 170 9.94 -7.40 44.69
CA ALA A 170 9.32 -6.08 44.76
C ALA A 170 8.03 -6.03 43.90
N THR A 171 7.00 -5.34 44.43
CA THR A 171 5.68 -5.19 43.80
C THR A 171 5.32 -3.72 43.55
N ASN A 172 6.32 -2.88 43.41
CA ASN A 172 6.15 -1.44 43.24
C ASN A 172 6.91 -0.86 42.03
N TRP A 173 7.16 -1.69 41.04
CA TRP A 173 7.70 -1.22 39.76
C TRP A 173 6.62 -0.49 38.95
N GLN A 174 6.97 0.70 38.43
CA GLN A 174 6.05 1.59 37.69
C GLN A 174 6.31 1.58 36.17
N SER A 175 7.59 1.67 35.78
CA SER A 175 8.01 1.64 34.38
C SER A 175 9.35 0.94 34.23
N VAL A 176 9.57 0.31 33.10
CA VAL A 176 10.80 -0.38 32.73
C VAL A 176 11.06 -0.19 31.26
N VAL A 177 12.30 -0.03 30.86
CA VAL A 177 12.79 -0.03 29.49
C VAL A 177 14.03 -0.91 29.36
N ALA A 178 14.15 -1.59 28.22
CA ALA A 178 15.30 -2.40 27.86
C ALA A 178 16.16 -1.62 26.86
N GLY A 179 17.48 -1.55 27.09
CA GLY A 179 18.48 -1.00 26.18
C GLY A 179 19.28 -2.09 25.48
N TYR A 180 20.50 -1.77 25.07
CA TYR A 180 21.41 -2.73 24.45
C TYR A 180 22.21 -3.46 25.55
N GLY A 181 21.69 -4.59 26.05
CA GLY A 181 22.30 -5.38 27.12
C GLY A 181 22.18 -4.78 28.52
N TYR A 182 21.27 -3.84 28.77
CA TYR A 182 20.99 -3.30 30.11
C TYR A 182 19.51 -2.92 30.25
N THR A 183 19.09 -2.81 31.49
CA THR A 183 17.71 -2.49 31.86
C THR A 183 17.66 -1.33 32.84
N VAL A 184 16.68 -0.42 32.63
CA VAL A 184 16.44 0.73 33.52
C VAL A 184 14.98 0.73 33.93
N ALA A 185 14.71 1.02 35.23
CA ALA A 185 13.36 1.00 35.78
C ALA A 185 13.11 2.09 36.81
N ILE A 186 11.85 2.53 36.94
CA ILE A 186 11.39 3.46 37.99
C ILE A 186 10.38 2.74 38.85
N LYS A 187 10.51 2.91 40.17
CA LYS A 187 9.52 2.46 41.16
C LYS A 187 8.45 3.53 41.43
N THR A 188 7.30 3.13 41.95
CA THR A 188 6.16 4.04 42.26
C THR A 188 6.49 5.14 43.22
N ASN A 189 7.59 5.01 44.02
CA ASN A 189 8.12 6.04 44.88
C ASN A 189 9.05 7.02 44.14
N GLY A 190 9.16 6.93 42.82
CA GLY A 190 9.98 7.80 41.97
C GLY A 190 11.49 7.53 42.04
N THR A 191 11.96 6.43 42.63
CA THR A 191 13.38 6.02 42.62
C THR A 191 13.75 5.34 41.29
N LEU A 192 14.98 5.61 40.83
CA LEU A 192 15.56 5.06 39.61
C LEU A 192 16.43 3.84 39.91
N TRP A 193 16.39 2.81 39.09
CA TRP A 193 17.12 1.56 39.22
C TRP A 193 17.67 1.12 37.86
N ALA A 194 18.87 0.49 37.84
CA ALA A 194 19.47 -0.01 36.61
C ALA A 194 20.31 -1.26 36.88
N TRP A 195 20.50 -2.11 35.83
CA TRP A 195 21.32 -3.31 35.87
C TRP A 195 21.64 -3.78 34.43
N GLY A 196 22.58 -4.72 34.30
CA GLY A 196 23.12 -5.20 33.04
C GLY A 196 24.46 -4.57 32.68
N LEU A 197 24.75 -4.47 31.41
CA LEU A 197 25.98 -3.93 30.81
C LEU A 197 26.27 -2.50 31.24
N ASN A 198 27.50 -2.20 31.68
CA ASN A 198 27.91 -0.89 32.19
C ASN A 198 29.28 -0.37 31.71
N ASP A 199 29.84 -0.94 30.65
CA ASP A 199 31.20 -0.59 30.15
C ASP A 199 31.45 0.91 29.97
N TYR A 200 30.41 1.69 29.70
CA TYR A 200 30.49 3.13 29.48
C TYR A 200 29.73 3.96 30.51
N GLY A 201 29.31 3.33 31.61
CA GLY A 201 28.55 4.00 32.67
C GLY A 201 27.06 4.16 32.35
N ALA A 202 26.50 3.32 31.50
CA ALA A 202 25.10 3.40 31.05
C ALA A 202 24.09 3.20 32.19
N LEU A 203 24.46 2.50 33.25
CA LEU A 203 23.64 2.33 34.45
C LEU A 203 23.53 3.60 35.30
N GLY A 204 24.57 4.46 35.31
CA GLY A 204 24.55 5.71 36.06
C GLY A 204 24.88 5.55 37.57
N ASP A 205 25.47 4.43 37.98
CA ASP A 205 25.82 4.14 39.37
C ASP A 205 27.19 4.71 39.80
N GLY A 206 27.84 5.46 38.92
CA GLY A 206 29.18 6.04 39.15
C GLY A 206 30.33 5.11 38.78
N THR A 207 30.05 3.90 38.27
CA THR A 207 31.03 2.90 37.89
C THR A 207 30.91 2.55 36.38
N THR A 208 31.75 1.65 35.93
CA THR A 208 31.68 0.99 34.61
C THR A 208 31.64 -0.54 34.75
N THR A 209 31.10 -1.03 35.87
CA THR A 209 31.01 -2.46 36.19
C THR A 209 29.58 -2.94 35.99
N ASP A 210 29.40 -4.03 35.27
CA ASP A 210 28.10 -4.67 35.06
C ASP A 210 27.42 -5.06 36.38
N ARG A 211 26.10 -5.12 36.37
CA ARG A 211 25.28 -5.49 37.52
C ARG A 211 24.30 -6.58 37.14
N ASP A 212 24.37 -7.72 37.77
CA ASP A 212 23.47 -8.85 37.59
C ASP A 212 22.18 -8.76 38.46
N THR A 213 22.06 -7.71 39.23
CA THR A 213 20.88 -7.40 40.07
C THR A 213 20.55 -5.90 40.03
N PRO A 214 19.27 -5.50 40.22
CA PRO A 214 18.89 -4.11 40.23
C PRO A 214 19.63 -3.28 41.28
N VAL A 215 20.28 -2.18 40.87
CA VAL A 215 20.98 -1.22 41.74
C VAL A 215 20.24 0.13 41.69
N GLN A 216 20.00 0.73 42.82
CA GLN A 216 19.38 2.06 42.89
C GLN A 216 20.37 3.15 42.45
N ILE A 217 19.91 4.04 41.55
CA ILE A 217 20.73 5.11 40.99
C ILE A 217 20.46 6.41 41.73
N GLY A 218 21.42 6.77 42.54
CA GLY A 218 21.34 7.95 43.43
C GLY A 218 20.21 7.87 44.46
N THR A 219 19.83 9.02 45.02
CA THR A 219 18.82 9.12 46.08
C THR A 219 17.57 9.90 45.69
N ALA A 220 17.48 10.37 44.44
CA ALA A 220 16.34 11.15 43.95
C ALA A 220 15.07 10.29 43.87
N THR A 221 13.94 10.89 44.27
CA THR A 221 12.61 10.23 44.29
C THR A 221 11.59 10.93 43.40
N ASN A 222 12.05 11.64 42.39
CA ASN A 222 11.21 12.43 41.47
C ASN A 222 11.44 12.10 39.99
N TRP A 223 11.95 10.92 39.71
CA TRP A 223 12.06 10.43 38.33
C TRP A 223 10.66 10.10 37.79
N GLN A 224 10.37 10.54 36.55
CA GLN A 224 9.04 10.42 35.92
C GLN A 224 9.01 9.51 34.72
N SER A 225 9.99 9.62 33.80
CA SER A 225 10.11 8.80 32.59
C SER A 225 11.57 8.55 32.26
N ILE A 226 11.82 7.44 31.54
CA ILE A 226 13.13 6.95 31.13
C ILE A 226 13.07 6.49 29.67
N SER A 227 14.20 6.57 28.99
CA SER A 227 14.46 5.90 27.74
C SER A 227 15.90 5.40 27.71
N ALA A 228 16.11 4.18 27.19
CA ALA A 228 17.40 3.52 27.09
C ALA A 228 17.78 3.35 25.63
N GLY A 229 18.94 3.90 25.24
CA GLY A 229 19.52 3.75 23.91
C GLY A 229 20.46 2.55 23.83
N GLY A 230 21.41 2.59 22.89
CA GLY A 230 22.41 1.53 22.79
C GLY A 230 23.21 1.40 24.09
N LEU A 231 23.91 2.45 24.47
CA LEU A 231 24.78 2.47 25.64
C LEU A 231 24.69 3.79 26.41
N HIS A 232 23.56 4.51 26.29
CA HIS A 232 23.31 5.74 27.03
C HIS A 232 21.86 5.80 27.48
N THR A 233 21.61 6.51 28.54
CA THR A 233 20.29 6.64 29.15
C THR A 233 19.88 8.11 29.24
N ILE A 234 18.61 8.40 28.97
CA ILE A 234 17.96 9.67 29.27
C ILE A 234 16.81 9.46 30.25
N ALA A 235 16.70 10.36 31.22
CA ALA A 235 15.58 10.37 32.15
C ALA A 235 15.03 11.77 32.36
N LYS A 236 13.72 11.86 32.60
CA LYS A 236 13.04 13.13 32.93
C LYS A 236 12.53 13.10 34.37
N LYS A 237 12.69 14.22 35.08
CA LYS A 237 12.12 14.41 36.41
C LYS A 237 10.75 15.09 36.33
N THR A 238 9.97 14.98 37.41
CA THR A 238 8.64 15.59 37.53
C THR A 238 8.63 17.11 37.40
N ASN A 239 9.78 17.76 37.63
CA ASN A 239 9.97 19.19 37.40
C ASN A 239 10.26 19.58 35.96
N GLY A 240 10.18 18.62 35.04
CA GLY A 240 10.39 18.84 33.59
C GLY A 240 11.85 18.94 33.13
N THR A 241 12.84 18.71 34.00
CA THR A 241 14.26 18.66 33.61
C THR A 241 14.63 17.30 33.03
N ILE A 242 15.61 17.28 32.12
CA ILE A 242 16.16 16.04 31.53
C ILE A 242 17.58 15.83 32.03
N TRP A 243 17.95 14.54 32.13
CA TRP A 243 19.23 14.07 32.63
C TRP A 243 19.73 12.93 31.76
N THR A 244 21.02 12.90 31.40
CA THR A 244 21.64 11.90 30.58
C THR A 244 22.92 11.34 31.18
N TRP A 245 23.28 10.11 30.83
CA TRP A 245 24.54 9.44 31.20
C TRP A 245 24.82 8.26 30.30
N GLY A 246 26.03 7.71 30.39
CA GLY A 246 26.52 6.61 29.57
C GLY A 246 27.49 7.05 28.47
N TYR A 247 27.49 6.36 27.37
CA TYR A 247 28.33 6.55 26.19
C TYR A 247 28.02 7.88 25.47
N ASN A 248 29.10 8.56 25.00
CA ASN A 248 28.97 9.92 24.46
C ASN A 248 29.87 10.25 23.27
N SER A 249 30.46 9.27 22.58
CA SER A 249 31.43 9.55 21.52
C SER A 249 30.84 10.37 20.35
N SER A 250 29.52 10.34 20.15
CA SER A 250 28.81 11.11 19.12
C SER A 250 28.07 12.34 19.69
N GLY A 251 28.23 12.63 20.97
CA GLY A 251 27.52 13.74 21.63
C GLY A 251 26.10 13.40 22.08
N GLN A 252 25.73 12.11 22.16
CA GLN A 252 24.37 11.66 22.47
C GLN A 252 23.90 12.01 23.89
N LEU A 253 24.77 12.42 24.79
CA LEU A 253 24.41 12.97 26.09
C LEU A 253 23.92 14.43 26.03
N GLY A 254 24.28 15.18 24.97
CA GLY A 254 23.84 16.56 24.80
C GLY A 254 24.46 17.57 25.80
N ASN A 255 25.56 17.22 26.45
CA ASN A 255 26.22 18.05 27.47
C ASN A 255 27.30 18.97 26.90
N GLY A 256 27.39 19.11 25.57
CA GLY A 256 28.39 19.93 24.87
C GLY A 256 29.75 19.26 24.71
N THR A 257 29.90 17.99 25.10
CA THR A 257 31.15 17.24 25.02
C THR A 257 30.94 15.89 24.35
N ASN A 258 32.04 15.17 24.08
CA ASN A 258 32.03 13.77 23.61
C ASN A 258 32.56 12.79 24.68
N ASN A 259 32.62 13.22 25.94
CA ASN A 259 33.10 12.38 27.03
C ASN A 259 31.95 11.59 27.67
N ASN A 260 32.19 10.32 27.96
CA ASN A 260 31.26 9.45 28.68
C ASN A 260 31.03 9.99 30.11
N VAL A 261 29.84 9.75 30.64
CA VAL A 261 29.47 10.17 32.01
C VAL A 261 28.77 9.01 32.69
N SER A 262 29.32 8.56 33.84
CA SER A 262 28.81 7.40 34.59
C SER A 262 27.76 7.72 35.66
N ILE A 263 27.32 8.99 35.76
CA ILE A 263 26.30 9.43 36.74
C ILE A 263 25.24 10.30 36.04
N PRO A 264 23.98 10.28 36.43
CA PRO A 264 22.97 11.17 35.90
C PRO A 264 23.39 12.64 35.94
N THR A 265 23.48 13.28 34.78
CA THR A 265 23.91 14.68 34.61
C THR A 265 22.81 15.49 33.94
N GLN A 266 22.41 16.62 34.54
CA GLN A 266 21.36 17.47 33.99
C GLN A 266 21.79 18.18 32.72
N ILE A 267 20.90 18.18 31.71
CA ILE A 267 21.13 18.81 30.40
C ILE A 267 20.40 20.15 30.33
N GLY A 268 21.20 21.21 30.34
CA GLY A 268 20.71 22.60 30.35
C GLY A 268 19.85 22.92 31.59
N THR A 269 19.11 24.03 31.52
CA THR A 269 18.25 24.54 32.60
C THR A 269 16.75 24.51 32.27
N ALA A 270 16.39 24.03 31.08
CA ALA A 270 14.99 23.97 30.63
C ALA A 270 14.17 23.00 31.50
N THR A 271 12.95 23.41 31.84
CA THR A 271 12.00 22.64 32.66
C THR A 271 10.70 22.32 31.92
N ASN A 272 10.69 22.49 30.62
CA ASN A 272 9.50 22.32 29.76
C ASN A 272 9.60 21.14 28.80
N TRP A 273 10.39 20.12 29.14
CA TRP A 273 10.45 18.89 28.34
C TRP A 273 9.20 18.03 28.61
N LEU A 274 8.51 17.62 27.52
CA LEU A 274 7.28 16.82 27.56
C LEU A 274 7.60 15.33 27.42
N THR A 275 8.25 14.95 26.33
CA THR A 275 8.56 13.56 25.95
C THR A 275 10.06 13.44 25.67
N ILE A 276 10.61 12.24 25.94
CA ILE A 276 12.00 11.87 25.69
C ILE A 276 12.03 10.50 25.02
N ALA A 277 12.97 10.29 24.10
CA ALA A 277 13.25 9.01 23.46
C ALA A 277 14.73 8.91 23.07
N THR A 278 15.18 7.70 22.78
CA THR A 278 16.55 7.43 22.35
C THR A 278 16.52 6.47 21.16
N GLY A 279 17.43 6.69 20.20
CA GLY A 279 17.89 5.63 19.34
C GLY A 279 19.18 4.99 19.89
N ILE A 280 19.86 4.18 19.09
CA ILE A 280 21.10 3.52 19.51
C ILE A 280 22.17 4.55 19.91
N SER A 281 22.36 5.62 19.11
CA SER A 281 23.44 6.62 19.33
C SER A 281 22.97 8.06 19.20
N HIS A 282 21.66 8.32 19.30
CA HIS A 282 21.08 9.67 19.27
C HIS A 282 19.96 9.78 20.29
N THR A 283 19.61 11.00 20.63
CA THR A 283 18.61 11.32 21.65
C THR A 283 17.62 12.34 21.13
N LEU A 284 16.39 12.19 21.51
CA LEU A 284 15.23 12.93 21.03
C LEU A 284 14.42 13.49 22.21
N ALA A 285 13.84 14.66 22.04
CA ALA A 285 12.91 15.20 23.01
C ALA A 285 11.88 16.16 22.37
N ILE A 286 10.66 16.18 22.91
CA ILE A 286 9.65 17.19 22.57
C ILE A 286 9.45 18.10 23.77
N LYS A 287 9.35 19.42 23.52
CA LYS A 287 8.96 20.37 24.54
C LYS A 287 7.44 20.55 24.63
N THR A 288 6.95 21.10 25.74
CA THR A 288 5.52 21.37 25.97
C THR A 288 4.87 22.32 24.98
N ASN A 289 5.68 23.04 24.18
CA ASN A 289 5.24 23.89 23.09
C ASN A 289 5.19 23.13 21.75
N GLY A 290 5.33 21.79 21.75
CA GLY A 290 5.27 20.94 20.57
C GLY A 290 6.52 20.96 19.67
N THR A 291 7.61 21.63 20.05
CA THR A 291 8.87 21.66 19.27
C THR A 291 9.68 20.38 19.48
N LEU A 292 10.24 19.82 18.41
CA LEU A 292 11.13 18.66 18.42
C LEU A 292 12.59 19.08 18.53
N TRP A 293 13.37 18.34 19.31
CA TRP A 293 14.79 18.54 19.56
C TRP A 293 15.53 17.21 19.43
N ALA A 294 16.71 17.22 18.80
CA ALA A 294 17.54 16.03 18.61
C ALA A 294 19.01 16.34 18.79
N TRP A 295 19.81 15.34 19.20
CA TRP A 295 21.27 15.43 19.34
C TRP A 295 21.89 14.02 19.37
N GLY A 296 23.22 13.96 19.22
CA GLY A 296 23.98 12.72 19.13
C GLY A 296 24.46 12.46 17.71
N ASN A 297 24.51 11.19 17.34
CA ASN A 297 24.93 10.73 16.01
C ASN A 297 23.96 11.23 14.93
N ASN A 298 24.53 11.71 13.82
CA ASN A 298 23.81 12.18 12.65
C ASN A 298 24.45 11.72 11.32
N THR A 299 25.33 10.73 11.36
CA THR A 299 26.05 10.27 10.15
C THR A 299 25.09 9.71 9.08
N ASP A 300 23.96 9.18 9.50
CA ASP A 300 22.90 8.65 8.66
C ASP A 300 21.70 9.62 8.60
N SER A 301 21.89 10.90 8.93
CA SER A 301 20.82 11.93 8.93
C SER A 301 19.69 11.71 9.95
N GLN A 302 19.89 10.88 10.95
CA GLN A 302 18.85 10.47 11.92
C GLN A 302 18.36 11.61 12.84
N LEU A 303 19.03 12.77 12.87
CA LEU A 303 18.54 13.93 13.61
C LEU A 303 17.50 14.75 12.82
N GLY A 304 17.50 14.67 11.49
CA GLY A 304 16.54 15.39 10.64
C GLY A 304 16.76 16.90 10.55
N ASP A 305 17.97 17.38 10.84
CA ASP A 305 18.34 18.81 10.83
C ASP A 305 18.85 19.32 9.48
N GLY A 306 18.72 18.51 8.41
CA GLY A 306 19.20 18.81 7.07
C GLY A 306 20.68 18.56 6.84
N THR A 307 21.38 17.99 7.82
CA THR A 307 22.83 17.71 7.77
C THR A 307 23.14 16.26 8.16
N THR A 308 24.42 15.89 8.02
CA THR A 308 24.98 14.63 8.54
C THR A 308 25.96 14.87 9.69
N ILE A 309 25.87 16.02 10.35
CA ILE A 309 26.81 16.44 11.38
C ILE A 309 26.26 16.11 12.76
N ASN A 310 27.04 15.38 13.58
CA ASN A 310 26.71 15.07 14.98
C ASN A 310 26.47 16.35 15.80
N ARG A 311 25.51 16.29 16.71
CA ARG A 311 25.21 17.41 17.62
C ARG A 311 25.56 17.02 19.06
N THR A 312 26.41 17.78 19.69
CA THR A 312 26.81 17.57 21.10
C THR A 312 25.90 18.25 22.10
N ALA A 313 24.88 18.99 21.65
CA ALA A 313 23.89 19.68 22.45
C ALA A 313 22.50 19.59 21.84
N PRO A 314 21.42 19.66 22.63
CA PRO A 314 20.05 19.66 22.11
C PRO A 314 19.87 20.74 21.05
N THR A 315 19.51 20.32 19.83
CA THR A 315 19.31 21.17 18.65
C THR A 315 17.83 21.08 18.23
N GLN A 316 17.17 22.22 18.05
CA GLN A 316 15.78 22.23 17.58
C GLN A 316 15.71 21.80 16.11
N ILE A 317 14.77 20.91 15.81
CA ILE A 317 14.57 20.36 14.47
C ILE A 317 13.38 21.04 13.81
N GLY A 318 13.68 21.81 12.78
CA GLY A 318 12.67 22.57 12.04
C GLY A 318 11.91 23.58 12.90
N THR A 319 10.76 24.02 12.41
CA THR A 319 9.93 25.07 13.04
C THR A 319 8.54 24.57 13.46
N ARG A 320 8.18 23.30 13.18
CA ARG A 320 6.88 22.71 13.59
C ARG A 320 6.73 22.74 15.13
N THR A 321 5.49 22.95 15.57
CA THR A 321 5.13 23.04 16.98
C THR A 321 3.97 22.11 17.35
N ASP A 322 3.75 21.09 16.55
CA ASP A 322 2.64 20.13 16.68
C ASP A 322 3.11 18.68 16.86
N TRP A 323 4.37 18.48 17.21
CA TRP A 323 4.88 17.14 17.50
C TRP A 323 4.31 16.58 18.79
N GLN A 324 3.83 15.33 18.77
CA GLN A 324 3.21 14.64 19.89
C GLN A 324 3.99 13.42 20.37
N GLY A 325 4.42 12.56 19.45
CA GLY A 325 5.17 11.34 19.73
C GLY A 325 6.49 11.31 18.99
N ILE A 326 7.49 10.66 19.58
CA ILE A 326 8.81 10.41 18.99
C ILE A 326 9.33 9.06 19.43
N ASP A 327 10.07 8.40 18.57
CA ASP A 327 10.88 7.23 18.91
C ASP A 327 12.08 7.11 17.98
N GLY A 328 13.18 6.48 18.46
CA GLY A 328 14.43 6.34 17.73
C GLY A 328 14.84 4.89 17.57
N GLY A 329 15.11 4.48 16.32
CA GLY A 329 15.74 3.21 15.99
C GLY A 329 17.27 3.31 15.96
N THR A 330 17.94 2.40 15.26
CA THR A 330 19.41 2.41 15.15
C THR A 330 19.91 3.61 14.36
N LYS A 331 19.35 3.88 13.19
CA LYS A 331 19.72 4.94 12.26
C LYS A 331 18.54 5.79 11.79
N VAL A 332 17.40 5.62 12.41
CA VAL A 332 16.12 6.24 12.02
C VAL A 332 15.49 6.95 13.20
N THR A 333 14.81 8.04 12.93
CA THR A 333 13.89 8.71 13.87
C THR A 333 12.51 8.74 13.26
N LEU A 334 11.53 8.34 14.04
CA LEU A 334 10.12 8.46 13.73
C LEU A 334 9.46 9.47 14.67
N ALA A 335 8.55 10.28 14.14
CA ALA A 335 7.80 11.26 14.91
C ALA A 335 6.33 11.33 14.45
N THR A 336 5.41 11.53 15.38
CA THR A 336 3.99 11.74 15.05
C THR A 336 3.58 13.17 15.40
N SER A 337 2.73 13.76 14.52
CA SER A 337 2.09 15.04 14.79
C SER A 337 0.85 14.86 15.68
N ASN A 338 0.31 15.95 16.23
CA ASN A 338 -0.97 15.95 16.96
C ASN A 338 -2.17 15.56 16.07
N GLU A 339 -2.01 15.61 14.74
CA GLU A 339 -2.98 15.14 13.76
C GLU A 339 -2.82 13.65 13.44
N GLY A 340 -1.82 12.98 14.06
CA GLY A 340 -1.54 11.55 13.90
C GLY A 340 -0.82 11.20 12.61
N GLU A 341 -0.24 12.18 11.90
CA GLU A 341 0.66 11.94 10.79
C GLU A 341 1.97 11.34 11.28
N LEU A 342 2.51 10.39 10.55
CA LEU A 342 3.84 9.82 10.78
C LEU A 342 4.88 10.49 9.89
N TRP A 343 6.03 10.79 10.46
CA TRP A 343 7.18 11.39 9.81
C TRP A 343 8.45 10.62 10.15
N ALA A 344 9.36 10.50 9.19
CA ALA A 344 10.59 9.75 9.33
C ALA A 344 11.79 10.54 8.82
N THR A 345 12.99 10.29 9.39
CA THR A 345 14.27 10.79 8.93
C THR A 345 15.37 9.80 9.28
N GLY A 346 16.48 9.82 8.54
CA GLY A 346 17.61 8.90 8.72
C GLY A 346 17.80 7.96 7.55
N ASP A 347 18.36 6.77 7.85
CA ASP A 347 18.58 5.67 6.91
C ASP A 347 17.24 4.98 6.56
N ASN A 348 17.01 4.77 5.26
CA ASN A 348 15.86 4.04 4.74
C ASN A 348 16.25 2.87 3.82
N SER A 349 17.50 2.45 3.86
CA SER A 349 18.04 1.38 3.00
C SER A 349 17.31 0.03 3.18
N ASP A 350 16.71 -0.21 4.34
CA ASP A 350 15.90 -1.38 4.68
C ASP A 350 14.39 -1.07 4.68
N SER A 351 13.96 0.07 4.08
CA SER A 351 12.56 0.56 4.04
C SER A 351 11.91 0.78 5.41
N GLN A 352 12.68 1.08 6.42
CA GLN A 352 12.20 1.30 7.79
C GLN A 352 11.32 2.55 7.95
N PHE A 353 11.22 3.43 6.93
CA PHE A 353 10.24 4.51 6.88
C PHE A 353 8.82 4.02 6.56
N GLY A 354 8.68 2.95 5.76
CA GLY A 354 7.36 2.48 5.31
C GLY A 354 6.71 3.36 4.24
N ASN A 355 7.50 4.08 3.45
CA ASN A 355 7.05 5.03 2.43
C ASN A 355 7.19 4.51 0.99
N ASN A 356 7.45 3.21 0.83
CA ASN A 356 7.75 2.54 -0.45
C ASN A 356 9.04 3.03 -1.14
N GLY A 357 9.95 3.67 -0.40
CA GLY A 357 11.24 4.13 -0.89
C GLY A 357 12.40 3.44 -0.17
N LEU A 358 13.59 3.57 -0.74
CA LEU A 358 14.87 3.17 -0.14
C LEU A 358 15.78 4.39 0.08
N GLU A 359 15.30 5.59 -0.22
CA GLU A 359 16.07 6.82 -0.13
C GLU A 359 16.10 7.32 1.31
N ASP A 360 17.31 7.62 1.80
CA ASP A 360 17.54 8.26 3.09
C ASP A 360 16.96 9.68 3.10
N ALA A 361 16.54 10.14 4.26
CA ALA A 361 16.05 11.50 4.42
C ALA A 361 16.85 12.26 5.49
N ASN A 362 17.40 13.43 5.11
CA ASN A 362 18.11 14.31 6.05
C ASN A 362 17.18 15.32 6.75
N THR A 363 15.92 15.37 6.37
CA THR A 363 14.82 16.10 7.03
C THR A 363 13.62 15.20 7.16
N PHE A 364 12.74 15.50 8.10
CA PHE A 364 11.52 14.72 8.30
C PHE A 364 10.66 14.67 7.02
N THR A 365 10.42 13.46 6.53
CA THR A 365 9.57 13.13 5.39
C THR A 365 8.30 12.46 5.88
N SER A 366 7.14 12.85 5.36
CA SER A 366 5.86 12.25 5.75
C SER A 366 5.76 10.80 5.27
N VAL A 367 5.30 9.93 6.16
CA VAL A 367 4.97 8.53 5.89
C VAL A 367 3.47 8.42 5.74
N LEU A 368 3.03 7.91 4.59
CA LEU A 368 1.60 7.81 4.32
C LEU A 368 0.89 6.86 5.30
N CYS A 369 -0.30 7.24 5.71
CA CYS A 369 -1.21 6.36 6.43
C CYS A 369 -1.57 5.15 5.57
N PRO A 370 -1.45 3.90 6.05
CA PRO A 370 -1.89 2.75 5.27
C PRO A 370 -3.37 2.85 4.91
N ALA A 371 -3.68 2.58 3.65
CA ALA A 371 -5.03 2.67 3.10
C ALA A 371 -6.11 1.85 3.86
N SER A 372 -5.72 0.90 4.71
CA SER A 372 -6.62 0.07 5.51
C SER A 372 -7.00 0.68 6.88
N ILE A 373 -6.32 1.76 7.33
CA ILE A 373 -6.81 2.63 8.40
C ILE A 373 -7.74 3.70 7.81
N TYR A 374 -7.52 4.05 6.56
CA TYR A 374 -8.49 4.73 5.73
C TYR A 374 -9.52 3.68 5.30
N ILE A 375 -10.78 3.77 5.71
CA ILE A 375 -11.87 3.07 5.03
C ILE A 375 -11.80 3.61 3.60
N PRO A 376 -11.33 2.83 2.60
CA PRO A 376 -11.20 3.34 1.25
C PRO A 376 -12.59 3.83 0.87
N ALA A 377 -12.71 5.09 0.49
CA ALA A 377 -13.95 5.60 -0.05
C ALA A 377 -14.36 4.60 -1.13
N MET A 378 -15.54 3.97 -0.97
CA MET A 378 -16.07 2.89 -1.80
C MET A 378 -16.06 3.31 -3.26
N CYS A 379 -14.96 3.11 -3.99
CA CYS A 379 -14.79 3.81 -5.26
C CYS A 379 -14.78 2.91 -6.49
N TRP A 380 -14.37 1.64 -6.39
CA TRP A 380 -14.21 0.81 -7.56
C TRP A 380 -15.41 -0.11 -7.80
N LYS A 381 -16.07 0.03 -8.95
CA LYS A 381 -17.25 -0.77 -9.36
C LYS A 381 -16.84 -2.03 -10.11
N SER A 382 -15.90 -1.92 -11.04
CA SER A 382 -15.41 -3.03 -11.86
C SER A 382 -14.01 -2.79 -12.35
N VAL A 383 -13.31 -3.87 -12.71
CA VAL A 383 -11.97 -3.87 -13.27
C VAL A 383 -11.89 -4.89 -14.42
N THR A 384 -11.11 -4.57 -15.44
CA THR A 384 -10.76 -5.45 -16.57
C THR A 384 -9.29 -5.28 -16.89
N LYS A 385 -8.68 -6.36 -17.40
CA LYS A 385 -7.25 -6.41 -17.76
C LYS A 385 -7.07 -6.65 -19.24
N GLY A 386 -6.16 -5.87 -19.84
CA GLY A 386 -5.63 -6.17 -21.17
C GLY A 386 -4.23 -6.78 -21.08
N ASN A 387 -3.44 -6.65 -22.13
CA ASN A 387 -2.04 -7.02 -22.13
C ASN A 387 -1.23 -5.87 -21.50
N GLU A 388 -0.76 -6.08 -20.24
CA GLU A 388 0.04 -5.11 -19.47
C GLU A 388 -0.66 -3.75 -19.19
N TYR A 389 -1.97 -3.69 -19.22
CA TYR A 389 -2.72 -2.51 -18.79
C TYR A 389 -4.03 -2.89 -18.10
N THR A 390 -4.55 -1.96 -17.34
CA THR A 390 -5.78 -2.13 -16.54
C THR A 390 -6.74 -0.98 -16.82
N VAL A 391 -8.02 -1.30 -16.92
CA VAL A 391 -9.11 -0.32 -17.01
C VAL A 391 -10.15 -0.64 -15.95
N ALA A 392 -10.67 0.39 -15.30
CA ALA A 392 -11.66 0.23 -14.23
C ALA A 392 -12.72 1.32 -14.26
N ILE A 393 -13.91 1.01 -13.75
CA ILE A 393 -15.00 1.97 -13.55
C ILE A 393 -15.19 2.16 -12.05
N LYS A 394 -15.27 3.40 -11.61
CA LYS A 394 -15.63 3.75 -10.22
C LYS A 394 -17.15 3.73 -10.01
N THR A 395 -17.57 3.80 -8.74
CA THR A 395 -18.99 3.80 -8.35
C THR A 395 -19.75 5.04 -8.82
N ASP A 396 -19.05 6.12 -9.11
CA ASP A 396 -19.58 7.35 -9.76
C ASP A 396 -19.70 7.22 -11.29
N ASN A 397 -19.41 6.03 -11.84
CA ASN A 397 -19.32 5.70 -13.26
C ASN A 397 -18.24 6.48 -14.03
N SER A 398 -17.22 7.03 -13.37
CA SER A 398 -16.01 7.54 -14.02
C SER A 398 -15.12 6.39 -14.49
N LEU A 399 -14.42 6.59 -15.63
CA LEU A 399 -13.49 5.63 -16.22
C LEU A 399 -12.07 5.97 -15.84
N TRP A 400 -11.27 4.95 -15.53
CA TRP A 400 -9.88 5.05 -15.11
C TRP A 400 -9.04 4.00 -15.81
N ALA A 401 -7.78 4.34 -16.18
CA ALA A 401 -6.87 3.41 -16.85
C ALA A 401 -5.42 3.64 -16.41
N TRP A 402 -4.60 2.58 -16.43
CA TRP A 402 -3.17 2.62 -16.12
C TRP A 402 -2.44 1.43 -16.73
N GLY A 403 -1.09 1.48 -16.75
CA GLY A 403 -0.23 0.49 -17.39
C GLY A 403 0.24 0.93 -18.76
N ASN A 404 0.48 -0.06 -19.64
CA ASN A 404 0.95 0.12 -21.01
C ASN A 404 0.02 1.00 -21.85
N ASN A 405 0.62 1.92 -22.65
CA ASN A 405 -0.12 2.86 -23.50
C ASN A 405 0.50 3.06 -24.90
N ASN A 406 1.35 2.17 -25.35
CA ASN A 406 2.07 2.33 -26.62
C ASN A 406 1.16 2.57 -27.85
N TYR A 407 -0.08 2.11 -27.80
CA TYR A 407 -1.09 2.25 -28.86
C TYR A 407 -2.27 3.16 -28.45
N GLY A 408 -2.13 3.92 -27.35
CA GLY A 408 -3.20 4.78 -26.83
C GLY A 408 -4.34 3.99 -26.16
N GLN A 409 -4.12 2.74 -25.74
CA GLN A 409 -5.14 1.86 -25.15
C GLN A 409 -5.69 2.36 -23.80
N LEU A 410 -5.02 3.30 -23.13
CA LEU A 410 -5.53 3.96 -21.92
C LEU A 410 -6.59 5.03 -22.26
N GLY A 411 -6.49 5.68 -23.44
CA GLY A 411 -7.46 6.69 -23.86
C GLY A 411 -7.26 8.08 -23.27
N ASP A 412 -6.08 8.40 -22.75
CA ASP A 412 -5.74 9.66 -22.10
C ASP A 412 -5.27 10.77 -23.04
N GLY A 413 -5.22 10.50 -24.34
CA GLY A 413 -4.70 11.40 -25.37
C GLY A 413 -3.19 11.30 -25.58
N SER A 414 -2.49 10.44 -24.82
CA SER A 414 -1.06 10.18 -24.94
C SER A 414 -0.78 8.74 -25.40
N ASN A 415 0.51 8.44 -25.61
CA ASN A 415 1.03 7.08 -25.84
C ASN A 415 2.07 6.72 -24.76
N ILE A 416 1.94 7.31 -23.57
CA ILE A 416 2.86 7.13 -22.45
C ILE A 416 2.17 6.27 -21.40
N TYR A 417 2.82 5.20 -20.93
CA TYR A 417 2.32 4.35 -19.85
C TYR A 417 2.06 5.15 -18.56
N LYS A 418 1.19 4.65 -17.69
CA LYS A 418 0.83 5.27 -16.40
C LYS A 418 1.05 4.28 -15.26
N LEU A 419 1.84 4.69 -14.28
CA LEU A 419 2.14 3.89 -13.09
C LEU A 419 1.02 3.90 -12.05
N LEU A 420 0.14 4.89 -12.13
CA LEU A 420 -0.98 5.11 -11.22
C LEU A 420 -2.28 5.22 -12.00
N PRO A 421 -3.43 4.85 -11.41
CA PRO A 421 -4.73 5.07 -12.00
C PRO A 421 -4.95 6.52 -12.44
N LEU A 422 -5.24 6.73 -13.73
CA LEU A 422 -5.55 8.03 -14.31
C LEU A 422 -7.00 8.05 -14.79
N GLN A 423 -7.75 9.12 -14.48
CA GLN A 423 -9.11 9.29 -14.96
C GLN A 423 -9.14 9.61 -16.46
N ILE A 424 -9.98 8.90 -17.20
CA ILE A 424 -10.13 9.08 -18.64
C ILE A 424 -11.34 9.96 -18.94
N GLY A 425 -11.06 11.18 -19.35
CA GLY A 425 -12.09 12.20 -19.55
C GLY A 425 -12.79 12.63 -18.25
N THR A 426 -13.80 13.48 -18.35
CA THR A 426 -14.55 14.02 -17.20
C THR A 426 -15.95 13.43 -17.05
N SER A 427 -16.36 12.51 -17.93
CA SER A 427 -17.72 11.94 -17.93
C SER A 427 -17.84 10.79 -16.92
N GLY A 428 -18.81 10.89 -16.03
CA GLY A 428 -19.23 9.82 -15.11
C GLY A 428 -20.40 8.98 -15.67
N SER A 429 -20.34 8.55 -16.93
CA SER A 429 -21.45 7.84 -17.60
C SER A 429 -21.07 6.45 -18.13
N TRP A 430 -19.97 5.87 -17.67
CA TRP A 430 -19.53 4.57 -18.14
C TRP A 430 -20.26 3.44 -17.42
N GLN A 431 -20.81 2.48 -18.19
CA GLN A 431 -21.58 1.36 -17.67
C GLN A 431 -20.80 0.05 -17.67
N ASN A 432 -20.14 -0.25 -18.79
CA ASN A 432 -19.38 -1.47 -19.04
C ASN A 432 -18.11 -1.14 -19.83
N VAL A 433 -17.01 -1.82 -19.52
CA VAL A 433 -15.73 -1.70 -20.22
C VAL A 433 -15.09 -3.07 -20.35
N SER A 434 -14.43 -3.33 -21.46
CA SER A 434 -13.63 -4.52 -21.70
C SER A 434 -12.31 -4.13 -22.35
N ALA A 435 -11.22 -4.65 -21.80
CA ALA A 435 -9.87 -4.49 -22.31
C ALA A 435 -9.50 -5.70 -23.17
N GLY A 436 -9.14 -5.45 -24.42
CA GLY A 436 -8.51 -6.45 -25.30
C GLY A 436 -6.99 -6.45 -25.10
N GLU A 437 -6.26 -7.03 -26.07
CA GLU A 437 -4.79 -7.05 -25.97
C GLU A 437 -4.21 -5.63 -25.92
N ASN A 438 -4.51 -4.80 -26.92
CA ASN A 438 -4.00 -3.43 -27.03
C ASN A 438 -5.11 -2.41 -27.43
N HIS A 439 -6.37 -2.72 -27.14
CA HIS A 439 -7.49 -1.83 -27.41
C HIS A 439 -8.54 -1.94 -26.31
N THR A 440 -9.30 -0.90 -26.12
CA THR A 440 -10.36 -0.82 -25.13
C THR A 440 -11.69 -0.51 -25.80
N VAL A 441 -12.74 -1.17 -25.36
CA VAL A 441 -14.12 -0.93 -25.80
C VAL A 441 -15.03 -0.75 -24.59
N ALA A 442 -15.99 0.17 -24.70
CA ALA A 442 -16.86 0.50 -23.59
C ALA A 442 -18.26 0.92 -24.04
N VAL A 443 -19.24 0.73 -23.16
CA VAL A 443 -20.63 1.19 -23.33
C VAL A 443 -20.94 2.20 -22.23
N LYS A 444 -21.54 3.32 -22.62
CA LYS A 444 -22.06 4.30 -21.66
C LYS A 444 -23.50 3.97 -21.24
N THR A 445 -23.95 4.63 -20.17
CA THR A 445 -25.31 4.47 -19.62
C THR A 445 -26.43 4.87 -20.61
N ASP A 446 -26.11 5.69 -21.60
CA ASP A 446 -27.01 6.03 -22.70
C ASP A 446 -27.06 4.97 -23.82
N GLY A 447 -26.38 3.85 -23.64
CA GLY A 447 -26.27 2.76 -24.59
C GLY A 447 -25.33 3.05 -25.79
N SER A 448 -24.59 4.15 -25.81
CA SER A 448 -23.61 4.44 -26.87
C SER A 448 -22.35 3.58 -26.73
N LEU A 449 -21.79 3.17 -27.87
CA LEU A 449 -20.56 2.37 -27.96
C LEU A 449 -19.36 3.28 -28.22
N TRP A 450 -18.23 2.96 -27.55
CA TRP A 450 -16.97 3.71 -27.66
C TRP A 450 -15.79 2.74 -27.73
N ALA A 451 -14.74 3.10 -28.50
CA ALA A 451 -13.53 2.30 -28.63
C ALA A 451 -12.29 3.17 -28.82
N TRP A 452 -11.13 2.66 -28.39
CA TRP A 452 -9.81 3.31 -28.56
C TRP A 452 -8.69 2.29 -28.43
N GLY A 453 -7.46 2.71 -28.75
CA GLY A 453 -6.28 1.85 -28.80
C GLY A 453 -5.97 1.39 -30.22
N TYR A 454 -5.34 0.22 -30.35
CA TYR A 454 -4.86 -0.39 -31.61
C TYR A 454 -6.01 -0.74 -32.57
N ASN A 455 -5.78 -0.55 -33.92
CA ASN A 455 -6.86 -0.71 -34.91
C ASN A 455 -6.46 -1.39 -36.23
N ASN A 456 -5.32 -2.05 -36.33
CA ASN A 456 -4.86 -2.59 -37.62
C ASN A 456 -5.78 -3.68 -38.23
N TYR A 457 -6.68 -4.27 -37.46
CA TYR A 457 -7.66 -5.27 -37.91
C TYR A 457 -9.10 -4.73 -37.89
N GLY A 458 -9.27 -3.41 -37.70
CA GLY A 458 -10.60 -2.80 -37.58
C GLY A 458 -11.30 -3.07 -36.23
N GLN A 459 -10.58 -3.48 -35.20
CA GLN A 459 -11.13 -3.82 -33.89
C GLN A 459 -11.77 -2.66 -33.16
N LEU A 460 -11.55 -1.39 -33.57
CA LEU A 460 -12.29 -0.26 -33.04
C LEU A 460 -13.71 -0.16 -33.61
N GLY A 461 -13.96 -0.72 -34.81
CA GLY A 461 -15.28 -0.66 -35.44
C GLY A 461 -15.67 0.71 -36.01
N ASP A 462 -14.71 1.60 -36.23
CA ASP A 462 -14.91 2.96 -36.73
C ASP A 462 -14.92 3.09 -38.26
N GLY A 463 -14.86 1.95 -39.00
CA GLY A 463 -14.78 1.88 -40.42
C GLY A 463 -13.37 1.99 -41.02
N THR A 464 -12.34 2.07 -40.18
CA THR A 464 -10.93 2.20 -40.58
C THR A 464 -10.11 0.99 -40.12
N THR A 465 -8.89 0.84 -40.67
CA THR A 465 -7.92 -0.20 -40.29
C THR A 465 -6.51 0.36 -40.12
N ALA A 466 -6.34 1.69 -40.13
CA ALA A 466 -5.03 2.27 -40.42
C ALA A 466 -4.35 2.99 -39.25
N THR A 467 -5.03 3.29 -38.14
CA THR A 467 -4.41 4.06 -37.04
C THR A 467 -5.05 3.74 -35.72
N PHE A 468 -4.24 3.72 -34.66
CA PHE A 468 -4.76 3.69 -33.30
C PHE A 468 -5.47 4.99 -32.93
N ARG A 469 -6.35 4.94 -31.94
CA ARG A 469 -6.99 6.08 -31.29
C ARG A 469 -6.50 6.19 -29.85
N ASN A 470 -5.92 7.28 -29.48
CA ASN A 470 -5.46 7.51 -28.10
C ASN A 470 -6.49 8.22 -27.20
N THR A 471 -7.71 8.42 -27.70
CA THR A 471 -8.85 8.96 -26.95
C THR A 471 -10.11 8.14 -27.24
N PRO A 472 -11.05 7.99 -26.29
CA PRO A 472 -12.32 7.34 -26.51
C PRO A 472 -13.06 7.95 -27.71
N THR A 473 -13.33 7.13 -28.70
CA THR A 473 -14.02 7.50 -29.94
C THR A 473 -15.37 6.81 -30.02
N ARG A 474 -16.45 7.54 -30.26
CA ARG A 474 -17.80 6.98 -30.41
C ARG A 474 -17.92 6.15 -31.69
N ILE A 475 -18.48 4.95 -31.59
CA ILE A 475 -18.66 4.04 -32.72
C ILE A 475 -20.12 4.04 -33.18
N GLY A 476 -20.33 4.60 -34.39
CA GLY A 476 -21.65 4.74 -34.98
C GLY A 476 -22.60 5.64 -34.17
N THR A 477 -23.87 5.57 -34.49
CA THR A 477 -24.93 6.41 -33.88
C THR A 477 -25.87 5.62 -32.96
N ALA A 478 -25.78 4.28 -32.97
CA ALA A 478 -26.64 3.43 -32.14
C ALA A 478 -26.46 3.70 -30.63
N SER A 479 -27.56 3.61 -29.89
CA SER A 479 -27.63 3.85 -28.45
C SER A 479 -28.38 2.73 -27.72
N ASN A 480 -28.30 1.50 -28.23
CA ASN A 480 -28.93 0.31 -27.66
C ASN A 480 -27.95 -0.82 -27.38
N TRP A 481 -26.66 -0.50 -27.22
CA TRP A 481 -25.67 -1.46 -26.80
C TRP A 481 -25.82 -1.80 -25.31
N LYS A 482 -25.82 -3.11 -24.97
CA LYS A 482 -26.03 -3.59 -23.60
C LYS A 482 -24.72 -4.01 -22.95
N THR A 483 -23.90 -4.78 -23.66
CA THR A 483 -22.60 -5.29 -23.16
C THR A 483 -21.63 -5.49 -24.30
N VAL A 484 -20.34 -5.43 -23.99
CA VAL A 484 -19.23 -5.68 -24.92
C VAL A 484 -18.18 -6.55 -24.26
N THR A 485 -17.46 -7.33 -25.07
CA THR A 485 -16.26 -8.07 -24.69
C THR A 485 -15.22 -7.95 -25.78
N ALA A 486 -13.95 -7.83 -25.38
CA ALA A 486 -12.81 -7.71 -26.29
C ALA A 486 -11.89 -8.92 -26.15
N GLY A 487 -11.55 -9.55 -27.29
CA GLY A 487 -10.52 -10.56 -27.42
C GLY A 487 -9.17 -9.94 -27.77
N GLU A 488 -8.25 -10.70 -28.38
CA GLU A 488 -6.91 -10.20 -28.75
C GLU A 488 -7.01 -8.97 -29.67
N SER A 489 -7.72 -9.08 -30.78
CA SER A 489 -7.88 -7.99 -31.77
C SER A 489 -9.29 -8.00 -32.39
N PHE A 490 -10.29 -8.44 -31.67
CA PHE A 490 -11.69 -8.45 -32.10
C PHE A 490 -12.61 -8.11 -30.94
N VAL A 491 -13.83 -7.75 -31.25
CA VAL A 491 -14.85 -7.33 -30.29
C VAL A 491 -16.16 -8.02 -30.59
N LEU A 492 -16.88 -8.38 -29.55
CA LEU A 492 -18.26 -8.82 -29.61
C LEU A 492 -19.15 -7.99 -28.72
N ALA A 493 -20.40 -7.83 -29.10
CA ALA A 493 -21.36 -7.04 -28.35
C ALA A 493 -22.77 -7.62 -28.44
N ILE A 494 -23.56 -7.44 -27.38
CA ILE A 494 -25.00 -7.73 -27.39
C ILE A 494 -25.76 -6.41 -27.25
N LYS A 495 -26.79 -6.24 -28.09
CA LYS A 495 -27.73 -5.14 -27.96
C LYS A 495 -28.86 -5.44 -26.98
N THR A 496 -29.62 -4.42 -26.58
CA THR A 496 -30.75 -4.56 -25.64
C THR A 496 -31.88 -5.45 -26.16
N ASP A 497 -31.95 -5.63 -27.49
CA ASP A 497 -32.87 -6.56 -28.15
C ASP A 497 -32.40 -8.01 -28.19
N GLY A 498 -31.24 -8.30 -27.57
CA GLY A 498 -30.65 -9.63 -27.51
C GLY A 498 -29.89 -10.06 -28.76
N THR A 499 -29.71 -9.18 -29.76
CA THR A 499 -28.96 -9.52 -30.99
C THR A 499 -27.45 -9.46 -30.74
N LEU A 500 -26.69 -10.35 -31.40
CA LEU A 500 -25.24 -10.48 -31.31
C LEU A 500 -24.55 -9.73 -32.47
N TRP A 501 -23.46 -9.05 -32.19
CA TRP A 501 -22.67 -8.27 -33.12
C TRP A 501 -21.18 -8.52 -32.91
N GLY A 502 -20.37 -8.45 -33.97
CA GLY A 502 -18.92 -8.66 -33.93
C GLY A 502 -18.18 -7.87 -34.99
N TRP A 503 -16.92 -7.51 -34.68
CA TRP A 503 -16.00 -6.82 -35.59
C TRP A 503 -14.54 -7.00 -35.12
N GLY A 504 -13.60 -6.59 -35.97
CA GLY A 504 -12.17 -6.80 -35.82
C GLY A 504 -11.67 -8.02 -36.56
N ARG A 505 -10.60 -8.61 -36.08
CA ARG A 505 -9.91 -9.77 -36.66
C ARG A 505 -10.79 -11.01 -36.70
N ASN A 506 -10.72 -11.77 -37.83
CA ASN A 506 -11.56 -12.93 -38.04
C ASN A 506 -10.86 -14.13 -38.67
N ASN A 507 -9.53 -14.13 -38.74
CA ASN A 507 -8.77 -15.18 -39.44
C ASN A 507 -8.92 -16.61 -38.88
N TYR A 508 -9.50 -16.77 -37.70
CA TYR A 508 -9.87 -18.04 -37.07
C TYR A 508 -11.39 -18.19 -36.87
N ASN A 509 -12.18 -17.36 -37.57
CA ASN A 509 -13.63 -17.36 -37.51
C ASN A 509 -14.19 -16.95 -36.13
N GLN A 510 -13.41 -16.19 -35.35
CA GLN A 510 -13.75 -15.79 -33.99
C GLN A 510 -14.96 -14.86 -33.90
N LEU A 511 -15.37 -14.23 -34.99
CA LEU A 511 -16.63 -13.46 -35.07
C LEU A 511 -17.87 -14.36 -35.19
N GLY A 512 -17.77 -15.55 -35.77
CA GLY A 512 -18.88 -16.48 -35.92
C GLY A 512 -19.91 -16.09 -36.98
N ASN A 513 -19.50 -15.33 -38.01
CA ASN A 513 -20.35 -14.81 -39.06
C ASN A 513 -20.30 -15.65 -40.37
N GLY A 514 -19.77 -16.88 -40.31
CA GLY A 514 -19.63 -17.78 -41.42
C GLY A 514 -18.52 -17.39 -42.41
N THR A 515 -17.65 -16.45 -42.08
CA THR A 515 -16.53 -16.00 -42.89
C THR A 515 -15.24 -15.91 -42.09
N PHE A 516 -14.09 -15.82 -42.75
CA PHE A 516 -12.78 -15.59 -42.14
C PHE A 516 -12.22 -14.19 -42.44
N PHE A 517 -13.07 -13.28 -42.94
CA PHE A 517 -12.67 -11.89 -43.25
C PHE A 517 -12.87 -10.98 -42.05
N ASP A 518 -11.87 -10.14 -41.80
CA ASP A 518 -11.94 -9.10 -40.79
C ASP A 518 -13.09 -8.11 -41.05
N GLN A 519 -13.69 -7.59 -40.04
CA GLN A 519 -14.79 -6.61 -40.10
C GLN A 519 -14.35 -5.32 -39.41
N ASN A 520 -14.32 -4.20 -40.12
CA ASN A 520 -13.94 -2.91 -39.54
C ASN A 520 -15.12 -2.05 -39.04
N ILE A 521 -16.33 -2.62 -39.10
CA ILE A 521 -17.56 -2.03 -38.53
C ILE A 521 -18.36 -3.10 -37.75
N PRO A 522 -19.13 -2.73 -36.74
CA PRO A 522 -20.02 -3.66 -36.07
C PRO A 522 -20.96 -4.36 -37.07
N THR A 523 -20.87 -5.68 -37.16
CA THR A 523 -21.64 -6.54 -38.10
C THR A 523 -22.48 -7.53 -37.30
N GLN A 524 -23.77 -7.65 -37.61
CA GLN A 524 -24.66 -8.57 -36.90
C GLN A 524 -24.31 -10.01 -37.20
N ILE A 525 -24.31 -10.89 -36.18
CA ILE A 525 -23.99 -12.30 -36.26
C ILE A 525 -25.27 -13.14 -36.17
N GLY A 526 -25.66 -13.74 -37.28
CA GLY A 526 -26.91 -14.49 -37.37
C GLY A 526 -28.17 -13.64 -37.11
N THR A 527 -29.28 -14.29 -36.88
CA THR A 527 -30.60 -13.64 -36.68
C THR A 527 -31.16 -13.87 -35.28
N ALA A 528 -30.44 -14.62 -34.41
CA ALA A 528 -30.89 -14.91 -33.07
C ALA A 528 -30.90 -13.62 -32.19
N SER A 529 -31.92 -13.47 -31.35
CA SER A 529 -32.13 -12.36 -30.46
C SER A 529 -32.29 -12.78 -28.98
N ASP A 530 -31.72 -13.96 -28.65
CA ASP A 530 -31.82 -14.57 -27.32
C ASP A 530 -30.47 -14.73 -26.61
N TRP A 531 -29.45 -13.95 -27.01
CA TRP A 531 -28.15 -13.98 -26.38
C TRP A 531 -28.16 -13.26 -25.02
N LYS A 532 -27.74 -13.99 -23.95
CA LYS A 532 -27.71 -13.52 -22.55
C LYS A 532 -26.35 -12.90 -22.20
N SER A 533 -25.26 -13.62 -22.50
CA SER A 533 -23.88 -13.22 -22.18
C SER A 533 -22.90 -13.74 -23.23
N ILE A 534 -21.76 -13.05 -23.35
CA ILE A 534 -20.65 -13.35 -24.27
C ILE A 534 -19.32 -13.10 -23.58
N GLU A 535 -18.31 -13.91 -23.90
CA GLU A 535 -16.93 -13.74 -23.49
C GLU A 535 -16.00 -14.07 -24.66
N ALA A 536 -14.99 -13.22 -24.87
CA ALA A 536 -13.98 -13.38 -25.90
C ALA A 536 -12.68 -13.93 -25.28
N GLY A 537 -12.20 -15.07 -25.81
CA GLY A 537 -10.85 -15.56 -25.57
C GLY A 537 -9.85 -14.94 -26.54
N GLN A 538 -8.67 -15.58 -26.72
CA GLN A 538 -7.67 -15.05 -27.65
C GLN A 538 -8.24 -14.97 -29.09
N TYR A 539 -8.71 -16.06 -29.64
CA TYR A 539 -9.26 -16.19 -31.02
C TYR A 539 -10.53 -17.03 -31.03
N PHE A 540 -11.27 -17.10 -29.97
CA PHE A 540 -12.51 -17.85 -29.87
C PHE A 540 -13.52 -17.12 -29.02
N THR A 541 -14.74 -17.54 -29.04
CA THR A 541 -15.86 -16.94 -28.36
C THR A 541 -16.69 -17.97 -27.62
N LEU A 542 -17.13 -17.62 -26.42
CA LEU A 542 -18.13 -18.32 -25.65
C LEU A 542 -19.37 -17.44 -25.50
N ALA A 543 -20.57 -18.06 -25.52
CA ALA A 543 -21.82 -17.35 -25.27
C ALA A 543 -22.84 -18.23 -24.55
N ILE A 544 -23.73 -17.62 -23.77
CA ILE A 544 -24.88 -18.26 -23.17
C ILE A 544 -26.15 -17.61 -23.72
N LYS A 545 -27.12 -18.41 -24.08
CA LYS A 545 -28.46 -17.94 -24.44
C LYS A 545 -29.38 -17.82 -23.23
N THR A 546 -30.50 -17.13 -23.37
CA THR A 546 -31.49 -16.91 -22.31
C THR A 546 -32.10 -18.22 -21.75
N ASN A 547 -32.07 -19.29 -22.56
CA ASN A 547 -32.49 -20.63 -22.11
C ASN A 547 -31.42 -21.38 -21.30
N GLY A 548 -30.23 -20.76 -21.08
CA GLY A 548 -29.14 -21.36 -20.33
C GLY A 548 -28.25 -22.32 -21.14
N SER A 549 -28.43 -22.45 -22.47
CA SER A 549 -27.55 -23.24 -23.33
C SER A 549 -26.22 -22.53 -23.60
N LEU A 550 -25.13 -23.31 -23.63
CA LEU A 550 -23.76 -22.81 -23.88
C LEU A 550 -23.45 -22.97 -25.38
N TRP A 551 -22.81 -21.97 -25.96
CA TRP A 551 -22.40 -21.89 -27.37
C TRP A 551 -20.95 -21.44 -27.49
N ALA A 552 -20.23 -21.93 -28.52
CA ALA A 552 -18.84 -21.58 -28.78
C ALA A 552 -18.52 -21.57 -30.30
N TRP A 553 -17.55 -20.74 -30.69
CA TRP A 553 -17.03 -20.66 -32.04
C TRP A 553 -15.64 -20.02 -32.12
N GLY A 554 -15.00 -20.05 -33.31
CA GLY A 554 -13.66 -19.57 -33.52
C GLY A 554 -12.61 -20.68 -33.47
N ARG A 555 -11.42 -20.36 -33.00
CA ARG A 555 -10.28 -21.29 -32.89
C ARG A 555 -10.56 -22.44 -31.94
N ASN A 556 -10.16 -23.67 -32.33
CA ASN A 556 -10.39 -24.88 -31.51
C ASN A 556 -9.24 -25.90 -31.50
N ASN A 557 -8.07 -25.55 -31.96
CA ASN A 557 -6.94 -26.49 -32.05
C ASN A 557 -6.46 -27.06 -30.68
N ARG A 558 -6.95 -26.54 -29.55
CA ARG A 558 -6.70 -27.00 -28.20
C ARG A 558 -7.97 -27.53 -27.53
N GLY A 559 -9.07 -27.64 -28.22
CA GLY A 559 -10.37 -28.06 -27.66
C GLY A 559 -11.06 -26.96 -26.85
N GLN A 560 -10.67 -25.68 -26.98
CA GLN A 560 -11.18 -24.55 -26.20
C GLN A 560 -12.67 -24.24 -26.44
N LEU A 561 -13.29 -24.78 -27.48
CA LEU A 561 -14.72 -24.68 -27.72
C LEU A 561 -15.54 -25.65 -26.85
N GLY A 562 -14.95 -26.80 -26.50
CA GLY A 562 -15.62 -27.81 -25.67
C GLY A 562 -16.69 -28.64 -26.43
N ASP A 563 -16.69 -28.61 -27.77
CA ASP A 563 -17.69 -29.27 -28.66
C ASP A 563 -17.32 -30.70 -29.00
N SER A 564 -16.44 -31.35 -28.26
CA SER A 564 -15.87 -32.69 -28.47
C SER A 564 -14.98 -32.79 -29.73
N SER A 565 -14.54 -31.65 -30.27
CA SER A 565 -13.65 -31.61 -31.45
C SER A 565 -12.43 -30.71 -31.17
N ASN A 566 -11.49 -30.73 -32.12
CA ASN A 566 -10.38 -29.77 -32.16
C ASN A 566 -10.40 -28.97 -33.48
N THR A 567 -11.60 -28.83 -34.08
CA THR A 567 -11.82 -28.14 -35.36
C THR A 567 -12.41 -26.76 -35.10
N ASN A 568 -11.88 -25.74 -35.76
CA ASN A 568 -12.43 -24.39 -35.73
C ASN A 568 -13.90 -24.36 -36.15
N ARG A 569 -14.69 -23.46 -35.60
CA ARG A 569 -16.10 -23.25 -35.99
C ARG A 569 -16.26 -21.83 -36.52
N ASP A 570 -16.85 -21.73 -37.70
CA ASP A 570 -17.09 -20.46 -38.40
C ASP A 570 -18.45 -19.81 -38.00
N GLU A 571 -19.33 -20.58 -37.36
CA GLU A 571 -20.61 -20.13 -36.82
C GLU A 571 -20.78 -20.65 -35.38
N PRO A 572 -21.66 -20.02 -34.55
CA PRO A 572 -21.97 -20.50 -33.20
C PRO A 572 -22.46 -21.95 -33.17
N VAL A 573 -21.80 -22.82 -32.42
CA VAL A 573 -22.15 -24.23 -32.20
C VAL A 573 -22.51 -24.43 -30.71
N GLN A 574 -23.60 -25.15 -30.42
CA GLN A 574 -23.99 -25.49 -29.06
C GLN A 574 -23.02 -26.51 -28.45
N VAL A 575 -22.59 -26.26 -27.22
CA VAL A 575 -21.70 -27.13 -26.46
C VAL A 575 -22.52 -28.03 -25.55
N GLY A 576 -22.60 -29.30 -25.90
CA GLY A 576 -23.42 -30.29 -25.20
C GLY A 576 -24.90 -29.97 -25.29
N SER A 577 -25.71 -30.59 -24.41
CA SER A 577 -27.19 -30.44 -24.33
C SER A 577 -27.69 -29.72 -23.07
N ASP A 578 -26.78 -29.35 -22.15
CA ASP A 578 -27.14 -28.72 -20.88
C ASP A 578 -27.71 -27.31 -21.08
N THR A 579 -28.70 -26.96 -20.28
CA THR A 579 -29.37 -25.65 -20.31
C THR A 579 -29.35 -24.94 -18.96
N ASN A 580 -28.36 -25.25 -18.13
CA ASN A 580 -28.21 -24.69 -16.79
C ASN A 580 -26.88 -23.95 -16.60
N TRP A 581 -26.30 -23.48 -17.68
CA TRP A 581 -25.10 -22.65 -17.64
C TRP A 581 -25.45 -21.22 -17.21
N GLU A 582 -24.70 -20.67 -16.22
CA GLU A 582 -24.99 -19.37 -15.62
C GLU A 582 -23.99 -18.29 -16.02
N SER A 583 -22.69 -18.62 -16.00
CA SER A 583 -21.60 -17.70 -16.32
C SER A 583 -20.51 -18.41 -17.11
N ILE A 584 -19.73 -17.62 -17.87
CA ILE A 584 -18.63 -18.06 -18.71
C ILE A 584 -17.41 -17.18 -18.46
N ALA A 585 -16.20 -17.73 -18.66
CA ALA A 585 -14.95 -17.02 -18.75
C ALA A 585 -14.05 -17.67 -19.79
N ALA A 586 -13.41 -16.87 -20.61
CA ALA A 586 -12.52 -17.28 -21.67
C ALA A 586 -11.11 -16.77 -21.42
N GLY A 587 -10.13 -17.66 -21.45
CA GLY A 587 -8.71 -17.34 -21.35
C GLY A 587 -8.03 -17.33 -22.73
N TYR A 588 -6.70 -17.53 -22.73
CA TYR A 588 -5.93 -17.55 -23.98
C TYR A 588 -6.38 -18.68 -24.92
N ASP A 589 -6.30 -19.94 -24.48
CA ASP A 589 -6.73 -21.15 -25.21
C ASP A 589 -7.52 -22.12 -24.31
N PHE A 590 -8.22 -21.63 -23.30
CA PHE A 590 -9.00 -22.44 -22.37
C PHE A 590 -10.24 -21.69 -21.90
N SER A 591 -11.18 -22.43 -21.36
CA SER A 591 -12.53 -21.96 -21.05
C SER A 591 -13.01 -22.45 -19.70
N PHE A 592 -13.84 -21.63 -19.07
CA PHE A 592 -14.60 -21.99 -17.86
C PHE A 592 -16.06 -21.62 -17.98
N SER A 593 -16.88 -22.36 -17.25
CA SER A 593 -18.30 -22.02 -17.03
C SER A 593 -18.76 -22.51 -15.64
N ILE A 594 -19.65 -21.76 -15.03
CA ILE A 594 -20.31 -22.14 -13.80
C ILE A 594 -21.77 -22.43 -14.11
N LYS A 595 -22.28 -23.54 -13.59
CA LYS A 595 -23.70 -23.90 -13.68
C LYS A 595 -24.53 -23.27 -12.56
N THR A 596 -25.84 -23.17 -12.73
CA THR A 596 -26.80 -22.62 -11.76
C THR A 596 -26.78 -23.33 -10.40
N ASN A 597 -26.26 -24.56 -10.34
CA ASN A 597 -26.04 -25.31 -9.09
C ASN A 597 -24.69 -24.97 -8.42
N GLY A 598 -23.93 -23.99 -8.95
CA GLY A 598 -22.66 -23.56 -8.40
C GLY A 598 -21.46 -24.47 -8.70
N THR A 599 -21.60 -25.51 -9.54
CA THR A 599 -20.46 -26.32 -9.99
C THR A 599 -19.68 -25.60 -11.10
N MET A 600 -18.35 -25.66 -11.04
CA MET A 600 -17.44 -25.05 -12.01
C MET A 600 -16.91 -26.12 -12.98
N TRP A 601 -16.79 -25.77 -14.26
CA TRP A 601 -16.39 -26.66 -15.35
C TRP A 601 -15.31 -25.96 -16.19
N SER A 602 -14.29 -26.70 -16.67
CA SER A 602 -13.19 -26.19 -17.49
C SER A 602 -12.89 -27.10 -18.65
N TRP A 603 -12.35 -26.53 -19.75
CA TRP A 603 -11.90 -27.24 -20.95
C TRP A 603 -10.93 -26.40 -21.76
N GLY A 604 -10.29 -27.01 -22.78
CA GLY A 604 -9.26 -26.37 -23.60
C GLY A 604 -7.87 -26.78 -23.17
N TYR A 605 -6.90 -25.91 -23.37
CA TYR A 605 -5.49 -26.14 -23.06
C TYR A 605 -5.22 -26.18 -21.56
N GLY A 606 -4.68 -27.30 -21.07
CA GLY A 606 -4.53 -27.58 -19.65
C GLY A 606 -3.12 -27.57 -19.12
N GLU A 607 -2.10 -27.33 -19.95
CA GLU A 607 -0.72 -27.26 -19.50
C GLU A 607 -0.54 -26.18 -18.41
N GLU A 608 0.45 -26.36 -17.55
CA GLU A 608 0.74 -25.47 -16.43
C GLU A 608 -0.44 -25.33 -15.45
N GLY A 609 -1.35 -26.31 -15.42
CA GLY A 609 -2.42 -26.40 -14.44
C GLY A 609 -3.58 -25.42 -14.60
N ARG A 610 -3.65 -24.63 -15.69
CA ARG A 610 -4.62 -23.53 -15.87
C ARG A 610 -6.09 -23.95 -15.82
N LEU A 611 -6.42 -25.23 -16.08
CA LEU A 611 -7.79 -25.76 -15.97
C LEU A 611 -8.23 -26.02 -14.54
N GLY A 612 -7.32 -26.10 -13.56
CA GLY A 612 -7.65 -26.38 -12.17
C GLY A 612 -8.22 -27.80 -11.92
N SER A 613 -8.28 -28.67 -12.93
CA SER A 613 -8.80 -30.04 -12.85
C SER A 613 -7.69 -31.09 -12.75
N GLY A 614 -6.41 -30.67 -12.81
CA GLY A 614 -5.25 -31.57 -12.92
C GLY A 614 -5.10 -32.22 -14.30
N SER A 615 -5.96 -31.88 -15.28
CA SER A 615 -5.92 -32.44 -16.64
C SER A 615 -5.01 -31.63 -17.56
N SER A 616 -4.38 -32.28 -18.57
CA SER A 616 -3.48 -31.63 -19.52
C SER A 616 -4.26 -30.78 -20.53
N THR A 617 -5.06 -31.42 -21.39
CA THR A 617 -5.89 -30.73 -22.40
C THR A 617 -7.16 -31.55 -22.62
N VAL A 618 -8.30 -30.90 -22.62
CA VAL A 618 -9.61 -31.55 -22.78
C VAL A 618 -10.50 -30.72 -23.73
N ASN A 619 -11.23 -31.41 -24.63
CA ASN A 619 -12.10 -30.77 -25.61
C ASN A 619 -13.61 -30.90 -25.31
N ILE A 620 -13.95 -31.24 -24.06
CA ILE A 620 -15.30 -31.24 -23.50
C ILE A 620 -15.27 -30.58 -22.11
N PRO A 621 -16.35 -29.95 -21.65
CA PRO A 621 -16.45 -29.45 -20.28
C PRO A 621 -16.21 -30.58 -19.26
N LEU A 622 -15.22 -30.38 -18.37
CA LEU A 622 -14.89 -31.26 -17.26
C LEU A 622 -15.07 -30.51 -15.94
N GLN A 623 -15.74 -31.13 -14.98
CA GLN A 623 -15.99 -30.51 -13.67
C GLN A 623 -14.69 -30.34 -12.88
N VAL A 624 -14.49 -29.14 -12.30
CA VAL A 624 -13.34 -28.80 -11.45
C VAL A 624 -13.67 -29.11 -10.00
N GLY A 625 -13.08 -30.20 -9.50
CA GLY A 625 -13.34 -30.66 -8.13
C GLY A 625 -14.80 -31.06 -7.88
N THR A 626 -15.22 -31.06 -6.62
CA THR A 626 -16.57 -31.46 -6.17
C THR A 626 -17.39 -30.31 -5.58
N ASP A 627 -16.80 -29.11 -5.48
CA ASP A 627 -17.44 -27.94 -4.89
C ASP A 627 -18.63 -27.47 -5.75
N SER A 628 -19.69 -27.03 -5.08
CA SER A 628 -20.91 -26.53 -5.69
C SER A 628 -21.31 -25.13 -5.20
N ASN A 629 -20.31 -24.33 -4.81
CA ASN A 629 -20.48 -22.98 -4.30
C ASN A 629 -19.63 -21.93 -5.02
N TRP A 630 -19.22 -22.21 -6.25
CA TRP A 630 -18.54 -21.25 -7.09
C TRP A 630 -19.52 -20.19 -7.59
N LYS A 631 -19.11 -18.92 -7.50
CA LYS A 631 -19.93 -17.75 -7.87
C LYS A 631 -19.39 -17.00 -9.07
N PHE A 632 -18.07 -16.95 -9.21
CA PHE A 632 -17.38 -16.13 -10.23
C PHE A 632 -16.09 -16.83 -10.64
N VAL A 633 -15.72 -16.70 -11.93
CA VAL A 633 -14.44 -17.16 -12.49
C VAL A 633 -13.92 -16.14 -13.49
N ALA A 634 -12.60 -15.91 -13.52
CA ALA A 634 -11.88 -15.09 -14.49
C ALA A 634 -10.65 -15.83 -14.99
N CYS A 635 -10.33 -15.65 -16.25
CA CYS A 635 -9.23 -16.31 -16.96
C CYS A 635 -8.25 -15.29 -17.50
N GLY A 636 -6.95 -15.54 -17.32
CA GLY A 636 -5.85 -14.79 -17.92
C GLY A 636 -5.19 -15.58 -19.08
N TYR A 637 -3.91 -15.30 -19.31
CA TYR A 637 -3.11 -16.01 -20.32
C TYR A 637 -2.85 -17.46 -19.90
N SER A 638 -2.37 -17.69 -18.69
CA SER A 638 -1.99 -19.02 -18.19
C SER A 638 -2.35 -19.27 -16.72
N HIS A 639 -3.22 -18.44 -16.15
CA HIS A 639 -3.72 -18.58 -14.78
C HIS A 639 -5.22 -18.27 -14.72
N SER A 640 -5.84 -18.72 -13.67
CA SER A 640 -7.27 -18.56 -13.42
C SER A 640 -7.55 -18.12 -11.98
N MET A 641 -8.62 -17.38 -11.80
CA MET A 641 -9.09 -16.92 -10.50
C MET A 641 -10.58 -17.20 -10.34
N ALA A 642 -11.03 -17.55 -9.14
CA ALA A 642 -12.44 -17.74 -8.86
C ALA A 642 -12.83 -17.26 -7.45
N ILE A 643 -14.10 -16.95 -7.30
CA ILE A 643 -14.67 -16.52 -6.01
C ILE A 643 -15.83 -17.45 -5.66
N LYS A 644 -15.85 -17.96 -4.43
CA LYS A 644 -16.96 -18.77 -3.92
C LYS A 644 -18.08 -17.88 -3.35
N THR A 645 -19.25 -18.44 -3.14
CA THR A 645 -20.40 -17.75 -2.51
C THR A 645 -20.10 -17.27 -1.09
N THR A 646 -19.09 -17.87 -0.44
CA THR A 646 -18.54 -17.43 0.85
C THR A 646 -17.70 -16.14 0.74
N GLY A 647 -17.46 -15.63 -0.46
CA GLY A 647 -16.61 -14.47 -0.71
C GLY A 647 -15.11 -14.75 -0.66
N THR A 648 -14.67 -16.01 -0.55
CA THR A 648 -13.25 -16.40 -0.58
C THR A 648 -12.70 -16.39 -2.01
N LEU A 649 -11.44 -15.90 -2.17
CA LEU A 649 -10.73 -15.87 -3.45
C LEU A 649 -9.86 -17.12 -3.59
N TRP A 650 -9.82 -17.66 -4.81
CA TRP A 650 -9.04 -18.83 -5.20
C TRP A 650 -8.30 -18.55 -6.50
N SER A 651 -7.07 -19.06 -6.65
CA SER A 651 -6.30 -18.93 -7.88
C SER A 651 -5.49 -20.18 -8.16
N TRP A 652 -5.14 -20.40 -9.44
CA TRP A 652 -4.34 -21.55 -9.91
C TRP A 652 -3.78 -21.28 -11.30
N GLY A 653 -2.94 -22.20 -11.82
CA GLY A 653 -2.17 -22.03 -13.04
C GLY A 653 -0.77 -21.52 -12.76
N THR A 654 -0.18 -20.84 -13.72
CA THR A 654 1.21 -20.32 -13.65
C THR A 654 1.37 -19.25 -12.59
N ASN A 655 2.52 -19.26 -11.89
CA ASN A 655 2.86 -18.27 -10.85
C ASN A 655 4.30 -17.70 -10.98
N GLY A 656 4.91 -17.78 -12.16
CA GLY A 656 6.28 -17.29 -12.37
C GLY A 656 6.48 -15.80 -12.09
N SER A 657 5.41 -15.01 -12.23
CA SER A 657 5.39 -13.56 -12.01
C SER A 657 4.56 -13.14 -10.79
N TYR A 658 4.30 -14.04 -9.84
CA TYR A 658 3.46 -13.80 -8.64
C TYR A 658 1.97 -13.48 -8.92
N GLN A 659 1.49 -13.77 -10.14
CA GLN A 659 0.13 -13.44 -10.57
C GLN A 659 -0.98 -14.12 -9.78
N LEU A 660 -0.69 -15.16 -9.01
CA LEU A 660 -1.65 -15.82 -8.13
C LEU A 660 -1.87 -15.12 -6.78
N GLY A 661 -0.99 -14.18 -6.41
CA GLY A 661 -1.13 -13.37 -5.20
C GLY A 661 -0.74 -14.06 -3.89
N PHE A 662 0.05 -15.15 -3.94
CA PHE A 662 0.46 -15.93 -2.74
C PHE A 662 1.70 -15.40 -2.04
N GLY A 663 2.42 -14.42 -2.60
CA GLY A 663 3.70 -13.93 -2.07
C GLY A 663 4.92 -14.78 -2.44
N THR A 664 4.72 -15.95 -3.06
CA THR A 664 5.80 -16.82 -3.54
C THR A 664 5.78 -16.90 -5.05
N SER A 665 6.95 -16.98 -5.69
CA SER A 665 7.06 -17.23 -7.13
C SER A 665 7.43 -18.67 -7.40
N GLY A 666 7.20 -19.12 -8.63
CA GLY A 666 7.70 -20.39 -9.18
C GLY A 666 6.64 -21.45 -9.37
N GLY A 667 6.85 -22.29 -10.38
CA GLY A 667 5.98 -23.40 -10.71
C GLY A 667 4.59 -23.01 -11.20
N TYR A 668 3.70 -23.96 -11.06
CA TYR A 668 2.27 -23.81 -11.38
C TYR A 668 1.44 -24.64 -10.39
N PHE A 669 0.18 -24.26 -10.22
CA PHE A 669 -0.79 -24.94 -9.35
C PHE A 669 -1.86 -25.59 -10.21
N SER A 670 -1.96 -26.93 -10.17
CA SER A 670 -2.90 -27.68 -11.01
C SER A 670 -4.34 -27.72 -10.46
N PHE A 671 -4.57 -27.22 -9.27
CA PHE A 671 -5.87 -27.19 -8.60
C PHE A 671 -6.11 -25.82 -7.97
N PRO A 672 -7.38 -25.40 -7.79
CA PRO A 672 -7.70 -24.17 -7.08
C PRO A 672 -7.10 -24.14 -5.67
N PHE A 673 -6.39 -23.06 -5.35
CA PHE A 673 -5.81 -22.81 -4.04
C PHE A 673 -6.34 -21.48 -3.48
N GLN A 674 -6.72 -21.46 -2.20
CA GLN A 674 -7.32 -20.26 -1.60
C GLN A 674 -6.25 -19.18 -1.36
N VAL A 675 -6.56 -17.94 -1.76
CA VAL A 675 -5.69 -16.78 -1.59
C VAL A 675 -6.07 -16.03 -0.33
N GLY A 676 -5.24 -16.18 0.71
CA GLY A 676 -5.47 -15.54 2.01
C GLY A 676 -6.77 -16.01 2.68
N THR A 677 -7.22 -15.28 3.69
CA THR A 677 -8.37 -15.63 4.53
C THR A 677 -9.58 -14.70 4.34
N ALA A 678 -9.46 -13.65 3.51
CA ALA A 678 -10.55 -12.70 3.31
C ALA A 678 -11.79 -13.34 2.66
N THR A 679 -12.98 -12.96 3.12
CA THR A 679 -14.28 -13.51 2.69
C THR A 679 -15.19 -12.46 2.06
N ASN A 680 -14.61 -11.38 1.57
CA ASN A 680 -15.33 -10.22 1.01
C ASN A 680 -14.94 -9.89 -0.43
N TRP A 681 -14.40 -10.86 -1.17
CA TRP A 681 -14.09 -10.67 -2.59
C TRP A 681 -15.37 -10.71 -3.44
N ARG A 682 -15.49 -9.77 -4.41
CA ARG A 682 -16.66 -9.58 -5.26
C ARG A 682 -16.43 -9.97 -6.71
N THR A 683 -15.31 -9.54 -7.31
CA THR A 683 -14.94 -9.81 -8.70
C THR A 683 -13.41 -9.81 -8.85
N ALA A 684 -12.93 -10.41 -9.91
CA ALA A 684 -11.52 -10.47 -10.29
C ALA A 684 -11.35 -10.30 -11.79
N ALA A 685 -10.15 -9.89 -12.21
CA ALA A 685 -9.74 -9.88 -13.61
C ALA A 685 -8.31 -10.43 -13.68
N ALA A 686 -8.09 -11.42 -14.54
CA ALA A 686 -6.80 -12.02 -14.78
C ALA A 686 -6.25 -11.50 -16.13
N GLY A 687 -5.04 -10.95 -16.11
CA GLY A 687 -4.35 -10.39 -17.26
C GLY A 687 -3.37 -11.39 -17.89
N PHE A 688 -2.32 -10.87 -18.54
CA PHE A 688 -1.29 -11.70 -19.16
C PHE A 688 -0.43 -12.42 -18.09
N LEU A 689 0.21 -11.67 -17.21
CA LEU A 689 1.04 -12.16 -16.10
C LEU A 689 0.70 -11.45 -14.78
N ASP A 690 -0.47 -10.87 -14.65
CA ASP A 690 -0.90 -10.09 -13.52
C ASP A 690 -2.40 -10.24 -13.26
N SER A 691 -2.85 -9.81 -12.10
CA SER A 691 -4.23 -9.96 -11.63
C SER A 691 -4.72 -8.70 -10.93
N ALA A 692 -6.00 -8.41 -11.05
CA ALA A 692 -6.68 -7.36 -10.27
C ALA A 692 -8.00 -7.88 -9.70
N MET A 693 -8.32 -7.52 -8.47
CA MET A 693 -9.48 -7.99 -7.73
C MET A 693 -10.18 -6.84 -7.02
N VAL A 694 -11.48 -6.95 -6.88
CA VAL A 694 -12.30 -5.94 -6.18
C VAL A 694 -13.08 -6.61 -5.05
N LYS A 695 -13.01 -6.02 -3.86
CA LYS A 695 -13.77 -6.46 -2.70
C LYS A 695 -15.18 -5.85 -2.64
N THR A 696 -16.02 -6.36 -1.76
CA THR A 696 -17.41 -5.88 -1.58
C THR A 696 -17.49 -4.43 -1.12
N GLU A 697 -16.48 -3.95 -0.39
CA GLU A 697 -16.30 -2.55 -0.01
C GLU A 697 -15.74 -1.67 -1.14
N ASN A 698 -15.66 -2.21 -2.37
CA ASN A 698 -15.20 -1.50 -3.57
C ASN A 698 -13.71 -1.05 -3.54
N SER A 699 -12.87 -1.68 -2.73
CA SER A 699 -11.40 -1.56 -2.84
C SER A 699 -10.88 -2.45 -3.98
N ILE A 700 -9.88 -1.97 -4.74
CA ILE A 700 -9.19 -2.75 -5.78
C ILE A 700 -7.82 -3.20 -5.27
N TRP A 701 -7.41 -4.40 -5.65
CA TRP A 701 -6.16 -5.05 -5.27
C TRP A 701 -5.48 -5.60 -6.52
N ALA A 702 -4.15 -5.62 -6.54
CA ALA A 702 -3.38 -6.15 -7.66
C ALA A 702 -2.27 -7.10 -7.18
N ALA A 703 -1.85 -8.01 -8.05
CA ALA A 703 -0.68 -8.87 -7.91
C ALA A 703 -0.12 -9.24 -9.28
N GLY A 704 1.18 -9.56 -9.32
CA GLY A 704 1.83 -10.05 -10.53
C GLY A 704 2.80 -9.06 -11.16
N HIS A 705 3.11 -9.29 -12.43
CA HIS A 705 4.02 -8.51 -13.26
C HIS A 705 3.61 -7.02 -13.33
N ASN A 706 4.60 -6.10 -13.32
CA ASN A 706 4.31 -4.66 -13.24
C ASN A 706 5.30 -3.76 -14.02
N ASP A 707 6.05 -4.29 -14.97
CA ASP A 707 7.11 -3.56 -15.70
C ASP A 707 6.61 -2.35 -16.52
N THR A 708 5.31 -2.24 -16.73
CA THR A 708 4.66 -1.10 -17.41
C THR A 708 3.72 -0.31 -16.49
N GLY A 709 3.71 -0.63 -15.19
CA GLY A 709 2.83 -0.01 -14.21
C GLY A 709 1.41 -0.57 -14.19
N GLN A 710 1.16 -1.73 -14.80
CA GLN A 710 -0.18 -2.33 -14.94
C GLN A 710 -0.83 -2.74 -13.62
N ALA A 711 -0.07 -2.85 -12.53
CA ALA A 711 -0.62 -3.03 -11.19
C ALA A 711 -1.17 -1.73 -10.58
N GLY A 712 -0.74 -0.56 -11.05
CA GLY A 712 -1.25 0.75 -10.58
C GLY A 712 -0.71 1.21 -9.23
N VAL A 713 0.39 0.66 -8.77
CA VAL A 713 0.97 0.91 -7.43
C VAL A 713 2.02 2.03 -7.41
N GLY A 714 2.24 2.73 -8.53
CA GLY A 714 3.18 3.85 -8.63
C GLY A 714 4.64 3.45 -8.87
N SER A 715 4.92 2.17 -9.09
CA SER A 715 6.27 1.64 -9.36
C SER A 715 6.26 0.71 -10.56
N PHE A 716 7.45 0.28 -11.01
CA PHE A 716 7.64 -0.79 -12.01
C PHE A 716 7.88 -2.16 -11.37
N GLU A 717 7.95 -2.23 -10.05
CA GLU A 717 8.27 -3.45 -9.34
C GLU A 717 7.13 -4.49 -9.44
N THR A 718 7.49 -5.74 -9.65
CA THR A 718 6.54 -6.86 -9.62
C THR A 718 5.83 -6.93 -8.27
N VAL A 719 4.51 -6.95 -8.29
CA VAL A 719 3.67 -7.00 -7.08
C VAL A 719 3.53 -8.44 -6.60
N ARG A 720 4.33 -8.81 -5.61
CA ARG A 720 4.48 -10.20 -5.16
C ARG A 720 3.29 -10.70 -4.33
N ILE A 721 2.69 -9.83 -3.53
CA ILE A 721 1.51 -10.13 -2.70
C ILE A 721 0.33 -9.25 -3.13
N LEU A 722 -0.89 -9.62 -2.75
CA LEU A 722 -2.05 -8.78 -2.98
C LEU A 722 -1.86 -7.41 -2.33
N THR A 723 -1.74 -6.38 -3.17
CA THR A 723 -1.55 -4.99 -2.76
C THR A 723 -2.78 -4.16 -3.11
N ALA A 724 -3.30 -3.41 -2.13
CA ALA A 724 -4.43 -2.50 -2.35
C ALA A 724 -3.99 -1.28 -3.14
N LEU A 725 -4.85 -0.80 -4.02
CA LEU A 725 -4.68 0.48 -4.70
C LEU A 725 -5.55 1.54 -4.03
N ASP A 726 -4.97 2.73 -3.83
CA ASP A 726 -5.68 3.86 -3.29
C ASP A 726 -6.85 4.32 -4.17
N CYS A 727 -7.85 4.90 -3.53
CA CYS A 727 -8.92 5.57 -4.23
C CYS A 727 -8.49 6.98 -4.62
N TYR A 728 -7.77 7.10 -5.73
CA TYR A 728 -7.39 8.41 -6.25
C TYR A 728 -8.64 9.23 -6.55
N THR A 729 -8.84 10.33 -5.81
CA THR A 729 -9.73 11.41 -6.26
C THR A 729 -9.05 12.08 -7.47
N SER A 730 -9.82 12.54 -8.45
CA SER A 730 -9.29 13.29 -9.59
C SER A 730 -8.50 14.50 -9.08
N VAL A 731 -7.22 14.35 -8.84
CA VAL A 731 -6.32 15.49 -8.86
C VAL A 731 -6.24 15.86 -10.34
N LEU A 732 -6.79 17.01 -10.70
CA LEU A 732 -6.62 17.64 -12.03
C LEU A 732 -5.15 17.44 -12.42
N GLY A 733 -4.92 16.68 -13.49
CA GLY A 733 -3.64 16.13 -13.85
C GLY A 733 -2.50 17.16 -13.81
N VAL A 734 -1.65 17.02 -12.83
CA VAL A 734 -0.31 17.59 -12.86
C VAL A 734 0.57 16.45 -13.35
N SER A 735 0.98 16.53 -14.61
CA SER A 735 1.96 15.61 -15.17
C SER A 735 3.19 15.57 -14.27
N ASN A 736 3.58 14.37 -13.80
CA ASN A 736 4.84 14.17 -13.12
C ASN A 736 5.98 14.61 -14.05
N PHE A 737 6.87 15.41 -13.51
CA PHE A 737 8.04 15.90 -14.23
C PHE A 737 9.07 14.76 -14.35
N ASP A 738 9.31 14.28 -15.57
CA ASP A 738 10.55 13.59 -15.89
C ASP A 738 11.71 14.61 -15.91
N VAL A 739 12.72 14.35 -15.11
CA VAL A 739 13.97 15.12 -15.09
C VAL A 739 14.86 14.58 -16.20
N SER A 740 14.54 14.91 -17.45
CA SER A 740 15.51 14.87 -18.56
C SER A 740 14.93 15.44 -19.85
N ASP A 741 14.80 16.77 -19.93
CA ASP A 741 14.78 17.45 -21.22
C ASP A 741 15.15 18.93 -21.02
N ASP A 742 16.15 19.42 -21.73
CA ASP A 742 16.73 20.77 -21.63
C ASP A 742 15.79 21.88 -22.13
N ASN A 743 14.50 21.57 -22.37
CA ASN A 743 13.50 22.44 -22.98
C ASN A 743 12.32 22.75 -22.05
N GLN A 744 12.51 22.80 -20.72
CA GLN A 744 11.41 22.95 -19.77
C GLN A 744 11.28 24.37 -19.19
N MET A 745 9.99 24.82 -19.08
CA MET A 745 9.66 26.05 -18.35
C MET A 745 10.01 25.88 -16.86
N LYS A 746 10.77 26.83 -16.31
CA LYS A 746 11.23 26.82 -14.91
C LYS A 746 10.44 27.84 -14.10
N LEU A 747 9.93 27.42 -12.95
CA LEU A 747 9.35 28.27 -11.90
C LEU A 747 10.23 28.17 -10.67
N TYR A 748 10.76 29.30 -10.21
CA TYR A 748 11.64 29.31 -9.03
C TYR A 748 11.59 30.66 -8.28
N PRO A 749 11.82 30.68 -6.96
CA PRO A 749 11.81 29.51 -6.10
C PRO A 749 10.39 28.90 -5.98
N ASN A 750 10.31 27.62 -5.74
CA ASN A 750 9.04 26.97 -5.40
C ASN A 750 9.32 25.90 -4.31
N PRO A 751 8.95 26.15 -3.06
CA PRO A 751 8.09 27.25 -2.56
C PRO A 751 8.68 28.67 -2.69
N VAL A 752 7.79 29.65 -2.88
CA VAL A 752 8.12 31.05 -3.05
C VAL A 752 7.63 31.88 -1.86
N VAL A 753 8.44 32.89 -1.45
CA VAL A 753 8.04 33.84 -0.40
C VAL A 753 7.40 35.09 -1.01
N ASP A 754 8.11 35.87 -1.83
CA ASP A 754 7.59 37.14 -2.33
C ASP A 754 7.57 37.25 -3.85
N VAL A 755 8.62 36.76 -4.52
CA VAL A 755 8.79 36.93 -5.97
C VAL A 755 8.96 35.55 -6.64
N LEU A 756 8.04 35.23 -7.53
CA LEU A 756 8.09 34.04 -8.37
C LEU A 756 8.74 34.39 -9.71
N SER A 757 9.86 33.74 -10.02
CA SER A 757 10.55 33.86 -11.31
C SER A 757 10.08 32.75 -12.25
N ILE A 758 9.84 33.12 -13.52
CA ILE A 758 9.47 32.19 -14.58
C ILE A 758 10.45 32.34 -15.71
N ALA A 759 11.01 31.23 -16.20
CA ALA A 759 11.91 31.19 -17.34
C ALA A 759 11.54 30.05 -18.30
N PHE A 760 11.66 30.33 -19.61
CA PHE A 760 11.39 29.37 -20.68
C PHE A 760 12.28 29.67 -21.90
N ASP A 761 12.52 28.68 -22.74
CA ASP A 761 13.31 28.82 -23.97
C ASP A 761 12.60 29.63 -25.07
N ARG A 762 11.26 29.77 -24.97
CA ARG A 762 10.40 30.56 -25.87
C ARG A 762 9.83 31.78 -25.14
N GLU A 763 9.36 32.79 -25.94
CA GLU A 763 8.75 33.99 -25.38
C GLU A 763 7.46 33.67 -24.63
N ILE A 764 7.39 34.04 -23.35
CA ILE A 764 6.22 33.95 -22.48
C ILE A 764 5.37 35.16 -22.73
N ASN A 765 4.14 35.00 -23.22
CA ASN A 765 3.23 36.13 -23.50
C ASN A 765 2.59 36.63 -22.21
N THR A 766 1.90 35.75 -21.48
CA THR A 766 1.16 36.12 -20.27
C THR A 766 1.26 35.06 -19.21
N VAL A 767 1.07 35.49 -17.96
CA VAL A 767 0.97 34.62 -16.79
C VAL A 767 -0.23 35.01 -15.96
N SER A 768 -1.09 34.03 -15.63
CA SER A 768 -2.26 34.19 -14.73
C SER A 768 -2.09 33.28 -13.51
N LEU A 769 -2.36 33.79 -12.32
CA LEU A 769 -2.43 33.01 -11.08
C LEU A 769 -3.89 32.79 -10.67
N TYR A 770 -4.18 31.57 -10.25
CA TYR A 770 -5.50 31.15 -9.78
C TYR A 770 -5.40 30.55 -8.38
N ASN A 771 -6.41 30.78 -7.54
CA ASN A 771 -6.57 30.01 -6.31
C ASN A 771 -7.14 28.61 -6.61
N LEU A 772 -7.21 27.75 -5.58
CA LEU A 772 -7.72 26.38 -5.74
C LEU A 772 -9.22 26.31 -6.10
N LEU A 773 -9.96 27.41 -5.96
CA LEU A 773 -11.36 27.51 -6.40
C LEU A 773 -11.48 27.88 -7.89
N GLY A 774 -10.35 28.09 -8.60
CA GLY A 774 -10.31 28.46 -10.01
C GLY A 774 -10.54 29.94 -10.29
N GLN A 775 -10.55 30.81 -9.28
CA GLN A 775 -10.66 32.25 -9.45
C GLN A 775 -9.31 32.84 -9.84
N GLU A 776 -9.26 33.65 -10.91
CA GLU A 776 -8.05 34.38 -11.29
C GLU A 776 -7.79 35.51 -10.28
N ILE A 777 -6.63 35.44 -9.62
CA ILE A 777 -6.23 36.39 -8.57
C ILE A 777 -5.16 37.36 -9.04
N MET A 778 -4.45 37.03 -10.14
CA MET A 778 -3.42 37.86 -10.70
C MET A 778 -3.24 37.55 -12.20
N PHE A 779 -3.03 38.60 -13.01
CA PHE A 779 -2.68 38.50 -14.41
C PHE A 779 -1.48 39.42 -14.72
N LYS A 780 -0.51 38.93 -15.49
CA LYS A 780 0.66 39.69 -15.91
C LYS A 780 1.07 39.35 -17.33
N THR A 781 1.34 40.39 -18.14
CA THR A 781 1.96 40.27 -19.46
C THR A 781 3.47 40.30 -19.29
N ILE A 782 4.17 39.34 -19.88
CA ILE A 782 5.63 39.20 -19.79
C ILE A 782 6.31 39.61 -21.09
N ASN A 783 5.95 39.05 -22.23
CA ASN A 783 6.54 39.24 -23.56
C ASN A 783 8.08 39.14 -23.56
N ALA A 784 8.61 38.14 -22.86
CA ALA A 784 10.02 37.85 -22.74
C ALA A 784 10.21 36.37 -22.41
N LYS A 785 11.43 35.88 -22.52
CA LYS A 785 11.79 34.50 -22.13
C LYS A 785 11.84 34.27 -20.62
N GLU A 786 11.94 35.35 -19.86
CA GLU A 786 11.98 35.35 -18.40
C GLU A 786 11.10 36.48 -17.84
N GLY A 787 10.53 36.25 -16.65
CA GLY A 787 9.75 37.27 -15.95
C GLY A 787 9.59 36.99 -14.48
N ASN A 788 9.40 38.05 -13.70
CA ASN A 788 9.17 37.94 -12.26
C ASN A 788 7.76 38.40 -11.92
N ILE A 789 7.13 37.70 -10.99
CA ILE A 789 5.79 37.99 -10.49
C ILE A 789 5.90 38.23 -8.99
N ASP A 790 5.53 39.40 -8.56
CA ASP A 790 5.43 39.73 -7.14
C ASP A 790 4.10 39.14 -6.59
N ILE A 791 4.23 38.22 -5.67
CA ILE A 791 3.14 37.56 -4.99
C ILE A 791 3.20 37.78 -3.47
N SER A 792 3.91 38.80 -3.02
CA SER A 792 4.07 39.15 -1.60
C SER A 792 2.75 39.40 -0.88
N GLN A 793 1.74 39.89 -1.61
CA GLN A 793 0.38 40.17 -1.07
C GLN A 793 -0.55 38.95 -1.02
N LEU A 794 -0.12 37.79 -1.52
CA LEU A 794 -0.92 36.59 -1.47
C LEU A 794 -0.71 35.87 -0.13
N SER A 795 -1.77 35.25 0.36
CA SER A 795 -1.73 34.42 1.55
C SER A 795 -0.87 33.18 1.30
N GLU A 796 -0.30 32.61 2.36
CA GLU A 796 0.34 31.29 2.27
C GLU A 796 -0.63 30.24 1.72
N GLY A 797 -0.15 29.39 0.83
CA GLY A 797 -1.01 28.39 0.20
C GLY A 797 -0.56 27.93 -1.18
N THR A 798 -1.36 27.06 -1.77
CA THR A 798 -1.13 26.54 -3.12
C THR A 798 -1.90 27.36 -4.17
N TYR A 799 -1.20 27.71 -5.25
CA TYR A 799 -1.75 28.45 -6.37
C TYR A 799 -1.46 27.72 -7.69
N ILE A 800 -2.31 27.95 -8.68
CA ILE A 800 -2.15 27.45 -10.04
C ILE A 800 -1.68 28.60 -10.93
N VAL A 801 -0.57 28.41 -11.62
CA VAL A 801 0.00 29.38 -12.57
C VAL A 801 -0.27 28.87 -13.98
N LYS A 802 -0.98 29.66 -14.79
CA LYS A 802 -1.13 29.43 -16.23
C LYS A 802 -0.23 30.36 -16.99
N VAL A 803 0.63 29.79 -17.82
CA VAL A 803 1.61 30.53 -18.64
C VAL A 803 1.25 30.33 -20.11
N THR A 804 0.99 31.44 -20.83
CA THR A 804 0.70 31.42 -22.26
C THR A 804 1.98 31.67 -23.07
N VAL A 805 2.26 30.77 -24.02
CA VAL A 805 3.40 30.84 -24.94
C VAL A 805 2.84 30.67 -26.37
N GLY A 806 2.72 31.74 -27.11
CA GLY A 806 2.06 31.72 -28.42
C GLY A 806 0.58 31.31 -28.33
N LYS A 807 0.25 30.12 -28.84
CA LYS A 807 -1.10 29.52 -28.75
C LYS A 807 -1.20 28.42 -27.68
N GLU A 808 -0.11 28.07 -27.01
CA GLU A 808 -0.05 27.05 -25.98
C GLU A 808 -0.25 27.65 -24.59
N ILE A 809 -0.96 26.94 -23.71
CA ILE A 809 -1.08 27.29 -22.29
C ILE A 809 -0.45 26.17 -21.48
N LYS A 810 0.55 26.51 -20.68
CA LYS A 810 1.16 25.61 -19.70
C LYS A 810 0.61 25.92 -18.32
N THR A 811 0.27 24.90 -17.57
CA THR A 811 -0.27 25.03 -16.21
C THR A 811 0.72 24.43 -15.21
N LEU A 812 1.10 25.19 -14.21
CA LEU A 812 2.10 24.84 -13.21
C LEU A 812 1.55 25.11 -11.81
N LYS A 813 2.09 24.41 -10.80
CA LYS A 813 1.74 24.62 -9.39
C LYS A 813 2.81 25.45 -8.71
N VAL A 814 2.43 26.43 -7.90
CA VAL A 814 3.32 27.18 -7.02
C VAL A 814 2.83 27.11 -5.58
N ILE A 815 3.76 27.03 -4.65
CA ILE A 815 3.50 27.06 -3.20
C ILE A 815 4.03 28.38 -2.67
N LYS A 816 3.15 29.24 -2.13
CA LYS A 816 3.49 30.47 -1.41
C LYS A 816 3.69 30.14 0.08
N ARG A 817 4.81 30.60 0.64
CA ARG A 817 5.15 30.52 2.06
C ARG A 817 5.18 31.89 2.70
#